data_0ca4843035d71bbd4371006e2e03fc39
#
_entry.id   0ca4843035d71bbd4371006e2e03fc39
#
_cell.length_a   1.000
_cell.length_b   1.000
_cell.length_c   1.000
_cell.angle_alpha   90.00
_cell.angle_beta   90.00
_cell.angle_gamma   90.00
#
_symmetry.space_group_name_H-M   'P 1'
#
loop_
_entity.id
_entity.type
_entity.pdbx_description
1 polymer ?
#
loop_
_entity_poly.entity_id
_entity_poly.type
_entity_poly.pdbx_seq_one_letter_code
_entity_poly.pdbx_strand_id
1 'polypeptide(L)'
;MTYNFRSFIFLIAIYVAFFASGASSLIAEVTWNRMLIVVVGNSMSATAMIIVVFMGGLGLGSYVGGRIFGKRIVSLVPYLLLEISVGVYVLFSPLLFELLSRLFTALAESVNDGATLTIVRMVVSLAALILPAFLMGATFPAMIAGAAPDSPSQRTARTGYLYSVNTLGAAVGCFVAGYHLLFEFGVQTTLICAFGLYLLAALCALGANTVAKSKPSEAAAVPLPKGSNPTVDGRLRRFLNCATFGIGFVALAYEVLLTRLGILYLGNTVSVFPLVLTGFLLGTGISAVLGTWLYGVLRRDTNSGNSLFGFVALMAGAFVLVTPYLLLTDWVVGTEQFAGLADAGARNPLPILAIIIGPTILIGALLPIAIRMLQLEKRGEATQEAATLYALNTAGGLLGSGLVNHYLVPIIGMQGAFICLSLICAAVGVINLLSPGRNFRRWFIAVLSITSLALVMTVTLPKMTGLYARKIAESTRARSTEVKLIREGRAAVVTVLDQSDPQKGTYRDLYLNGVEEASTRYWHTQLFKLLGIFPVMVHEADKPKEVLVIAFGAGITAGSVLASDQVVSLDTVDLNPDVEDINNLFTDVNGDVFHKRRFHFHNDDGRNYLVTSNKRYDVIICDSTHPRAYDSWILYTEEFYRAVQKRLLPDGVFAQWVPVLGSMRGDLFRIHLNTFRRVFPHATLWYVYGSDQAFLLATPKPISLNVERLQQQLDKLPKWFRAEEYQINTVGHIAGFFWLDQLAMARMIGSETRINIDDLHYFDKQSALRPSWPQWQLPQFQASVLPYIEQKKGMLLAATRDEQIVAQLLARYGFFHSKNDLFIAYCFMPKNGNVLYWMSREFSDRLPNYDTFCSPHR
;
A
#
# COMPACT_ATOMS: atom_id res chain seq x y z
N MET A 1 46.82 -20.79 -19.70
CA MET A 1 45.93 -19.63 -19.89
C MET A 1 44.49 -20.02 -20.25
N THR A 2 44.25 -20.92 -21.21
CA THR A 2 42.93 -21.34 -21.65
C THR A 2 42.04 -21.98 -20.57
N TYR A 3 42.58 -22.69 -19.60
CA TYR A 3 41.85 -23.35 -18.52
C TYR A 3 41.27 -22.32 -17.52
N ASN A 4 42.01 -21.28 -17.18
CA ASN A 4 41.56 -20.20 -16.31
C ASN A 4 40.43 -19.35 -16.99
N PHE A 5 40.55 -19.12 -18.30
CA PHE A 5 39.56 -18.32 -19.03
C PHE A 5 38.18 -19.01 -19.15
N ARG A 6 38.13 -20.31 -19.42
CA ARG A 6 36.87 -21.08 -19.45
C ARG A 6 36.18 -21.11 -18.07
N SER A 7 36.94 -21.33 -17.01
CA SER A 7 36.40 -21.30 -15.64
C SER A 7 35.87 -19.93 -15.27
N PHE A 8 36.51 -18.86 -15.72
CA PHE A 8 36.05 -17.49 -15.54
C PHE A 8 34.73 -17.22 -16.28
N ILE A 9 34.62 -17.62 -17.57
CA ILE A 9 33.36 -17.50 -18.35
C ILE A 9 32.22 -18.27 -17.67
N PHE A 10 32.49 -19.51 -17.21
CA PHE A 10 31.49 -20.31 -16.49
C PHE A 10 30.99 -19.59 -15.23
N LEU A 11 31.90 -19.00 -14.45
CA LEU A 11 31.53 -18.27 -13.23
C LEU A 11 30.70 -17.04 -13.56
N ILE A 12 31.11 -16.24 -14.53
CA ILE A 12 30.33 -15.07 -14.95
C ILE A 12 28.93 -15.50 -15.40
N ALA A 13 28.83 -16.52 -16.24
CA ALA A 13 27.57 -16.97 -16.77
C ALA A 13 26.59 -17.44 -15.70
N ILE A 14 27.05 -18.20 -14.68
CA ILE A 14 26.15 -18.63 -13.57
C ILE A 14 25.76 -17.48 -12.65
N TYR A 15 26.65 -16.50 -12.42
CA TYR A 15 26.30 -15.34 -11.60
C TYR A 15 25.33 -14.41 -12.32
N VAL A 16 25.57 -14.15 -13.63
CA VAL A 16 24.62 -13.35 -14.45
C VAL A 16 23.26 -14.05 -14.56
N ALA A 17 23.27 -15.38 -14.82
CA ALA A 17 22.03 -16.17 -14.86
C ALA A 17 21.23 -16.03 -13.56
N PHE A 18 21.90 -16.17 -12.43
CA PHE A 18 21.21 -16.19 -11.15
C PHE A 18 20.82 -14.79 -10.65
N PHE A 19 21.56 -13.75 -11.04
CA PHE A 19 21.15 -12.36 -10.87
C PHE A 19 19.89 -12.03 -11.68
N ALA A 20 19.88 -12.41 -12.96
CA ALA A 20 18.72 -12.20 -13.83
C ALA A 20 17.49 -12.97 -13.34
N SER A 21 17.68 -14.21 -12.85
CA SER A 21 16.62 -15.01 -12.22
C SER A 21 16.02 -14.31 -10.99
N GLY A 22 16.86 -13.79 -10.09
CA GLY A 22 16.38 -13.03 -8.93
C GLY A 22 15.63 -11.75 -9.33
N ALA A 23 16.17 -11.00 -10.29
CA ALA A 23 15.54 -9.78 -10.78
C ALA A 23 14.18 -10.06 -11.42
N SER A 24 14.09 -11.06 -12.31
CA SER A 24 12.83 -11.43 -12.97
C SER A 24 11.78 -11.95 -11.99
N SER A 25 12.21 -12.72 -10.97
CA SER A 25 11.30 -13.26 -9.95
C SER A 25 10.61 -12.15 -9.17
N LEU A 26 11.35 -11.12 -8.74
CA LEU A 26 10.77 -10.02 -7.97
C LEU A 26 10.00 -9.03 -8.85
N ILE A 27 10.40 -8.83 -10.10
CA ILE A 27 9.56 -8.09 -11.07
C ILE A 27 8.20 -8.76 -11.20
N ALA A 28 8.18 -10.09 -11.37
CA ALA A 28 6.95 -10.86 -11.50
C ALA A 28 6.13 -10.82 -10.20
N GLU A 29 6.74 -11.03 -9.03
CA GLU A 29 6.08 -11.01 -7.72
C GLU A 29 5.38 -9.68 -7.43
N VAL A 30 6.09 -8.55 -7.57
CA VAL A 30 5.53 -7.22 -7.37
C VAL A 30 4.37 -6.96 -8.33
N THR A 31 4.51 -7.41 -9.58
CA THR A 31 3.47 -7.26 -10.60
C THR A 31 2.25 -8.14 -10.29
N TRP A 32 2.44 -9.40 -9.93
CA TRP A 32 1.36 -10.31 -9.57
C TRP A 32 0.64 -9.89 -8.29
N ASN A 33 1.36 -9.34 -7.31
CA ASN A 33 0.72 -8.77 -6.12
C ASN A 33 -0.29 -7.67 -6.52
N ARG A 34 0.10 -6.78 -7.44
CA ARG A 34 -0.79 -5.74 -7.98
C ARG A 34 -2.00 -6.34 -8.72
N MET A 35 -1.79 -7.36 -9.54
CA MET A 35 -2.87 -8.03 -10.27
C MET A 35 -3.84 -8.76 -9.34
N LEU A 36 -3.33 -9.45 -8.32
CA LEU A 36 -4.17 -10.18 -7.36
C LEU A 36 -4.99 -9.25 -6.48
N ILE A 37 -4.46 -8.10 -6.08
CA ILE A 37 -5.26 -7.09 -5.37
C ILE A 37 -6.50 -6.70 -6.18
N VAL A 38 -6.37 -6.56 -7.50
CA VAL A 38 -7.51 -6.26 -8.38
C VAL A 38 -8.51 -7.41 -8.44
N VAL A 39 -8.05 -8.67 -8.37
CA VAL A 39 -8.91 -9.87 -8.48
C VAL A 39 -9.61 -10.19 -7.16
N VAL A 40 -8.88 -10.25 -6.06
CA VAL A 40 -9.39 -10.74 -4.77
C VAL A 40 -9.67 -9.63 -3.76
N GLY A 41 -9.39 -8.39 -4.12
CA GLY A 41 -9.55 -7.18 -3.28
C GLY A 41 -8.31 -6.85 -2.46
N ASN A 42 -8.23 -5.60 -2.01
CA ASN A 42 -7.12 -5.06 -1.21
C ASN A 42 -7.33 -5.24 0.30
N SER A 43 -8.04 -6.27 0.73
CA SER A 43 -8.18 -6.55 2.15
C SER A 43 -6.85 -7.08 2.72
N MET A 44 -6.58 -6.76 3.98
CA MET A 44 -5.38 -7.28 4.68
C MET A 44 -5.31 -8.80 4.68
N SER A 45 -6.47 -9.46 4.73
CA SER A 45 -6.57 -10.92 4.62
C SER A 45 -6.13 -11.43 3.25
N ALA A 46 -6.54 -10.75 2.18
CA ALA A 46 -6.16 -11.12 0.81
C ALA A 46 -4.65 -10.95 0.58
N THR A 47 -4.08 -9.82 0.99
CA THR A 47 -2.63 -9.56 0.88
C THR A 47 -1.81 -10.59 1.67
N ALA A 48 -2.23 -10.92 2.90
CA ALA A 48 -1.57 -11.95 3.69
C ALA A 48 -1.63 -13.32 3.03
N MET A 49 -2.75 -13.68 2.40
CA MET A 49 -2.89 -14.95 1.65
C MET A 49 -1.95 -15.01 0.45
N ILE A 50 -1.77 -13.92 -0.28
CA ILE A 50 -0.84 -13.86 -1.41
C ILE A 50 0.58 -14.18 -0.93
N ILE A 51 1.03 -13.55 0.15
CA ILE A 51 2.34 -13.79 0.75
C ILE A 51 2.47 -15.24 1.21
N VAL A 52 1.45 -15.79 1.89
CA VAL A 52 1.44 -17.18 2.36
C VAL A 52 1.59 -18.17 1.22
N VAL A 53 0.83 -17.99 0.15
CA VAL A 53 0.85 -18.89 -1.01
C VAL A 53 2.19 -18.80 -1.74
N PHE A 54 2.68 -17.59 -1.98
CA PHE A 54 3.93 -17.36 -2.71
C PHE A 54 5.14 -17.90 -1.94
N MET A 55 5.29 -17.49 -0.67
CA MET A 55 6.39 -17.97 0.18
C MET A 55 6.29 -19.47 0.47
N GLY A 56 5.08 -19.99 0.66
CA GLY A 56 4.84 -21.42 0.81
C GLY A 56 5.30 -22.21 -0.41
N GLY A 57 4.97 -21.72 -1.61
CA GLY A 57 5.44 -22.27 -2.88
C GLY A 57 6.95 -22.29 -3.00
N LEU A 58 7.63 -21.16 -2.71
CA LEU A 58 9.10 -21.04 -2.71
C LEU A 58 9.75 -22.04 -1.76
N GLY A 59 9.28 -22.12 -0.52
CA GLY A 59 9.82 -23.05 0.49
C GLY A 59 9.64 -24.51 0.07
N LEU A 60 8.44 -24.89 -0.38
CA LEU A 60 8.13 -26.24 -0.84
C LEU A 60 8.96 -26.61 -2.08
N GLY A 61 9.08 -25.69 -3.05
CA GLY A 61 9.88 -25.89 -4.26
C GLY A 61 11.36 -26.09 -3.94
N SER A 62 11.91 -25.30 -3.02
CA SER A 62 13.30 -25.46 -2.57
C SER A 62 13.51 -26.81 -1.86
N TYR A 63 12.61 -27.19 -0.97
CA TYR A 63 12.71 -28.46 -0.25
C TYR A 63 12.65 -29.67 -1.17
N VAL A 64 11.68 -29.72 -2.07
CA VAL A 64 11.50 -30.82 -3.03
C VAL A 64 12.65 -30.82 -4.05
N GLY A 65 13.00 -29.64 -4.61
CA GLY A 65 14.12 -29.46 -5.52
C GLY A 65 15.45 -29.91 -4.90
N GLY A 66 15.68 -29.59 -3.62
CA GLY A 66 16.88 -30.05 -2.91
C GLY A 66 17.00 -31.57 -2.85
N ARG A 67 15.89 -32.29 -2.65
CA ARG A 67 15.85 -33.76 -2.65
C ARG A 67 16.01 -34.38 -4.02
N ILE A 68 15.45 -33.75 -5.07
CA ILE A 68 15.54 -34.24 -6.45
C ILE A 68 16.94 -33.99 -7.01
N PHE A 69 17.42 -32.75 -6.95
CA PHE A 69 18.68 -32.35 -7.60
C PHE A 69 19.92 -32.73 -6.79
N GLY A 70 19.80 -32.89 -5.46
CA GLY A 70 20.86 -33.34 -4.57
C GLY A 70 21.32 -34.78 -4.84
N LYS A 71 20.51 -35.62 -5.47
CA LYS A 71 20.83 -37.05 -5.63
C LYS A 71 21.72 -37.42 -6.81
N ARG A 72 21.75 -36.70 -7.92
CA ARG A 72 22.43 -37.17 -9.17
C ARG A 72 22.88 -36.13 -10.19
N ILE A 73 22.67 -34.81 -10.05
CA ILE A 73 22.76 -33.90 -11.21
C ILE A 73 23.99 -33.02 -11.15
N VAL A 74 24.88 -33.17 -12.15
CA VAL A 74 26.04 -32.33 -12.43
C VAL A 74 25.79 -31.41 -13.65
N SER A 75 24.55 -31.02 -13.89
CA SER A 75 24.13 -30.28 -15.08
C SER A 75 23.25 -29.10 -14.72
N LEU A 76 23.42 -28.00 -15.45
CA LEU A 76 22.53 -26.82 -15.36
C LEU A 76 21.23 -26.96 -16.16
N VAL A 77 21.00 -28.11 -16.84
CA VAL A 77 19.79 -28.33 -17.63
C VAL A 77 18.50 -28.24 -16.79
N PRO A 78 18.41 -28.80 -15.57
CA PRO A 78 17.22 -28.62 -14.74
C PRO A 78 16.95 -27.17 -14.40
N TYR A 79 17.98 -26.37 -14.08
CA TYR A 79 17.86 -24.94 -13.85
C TYR A 79 17.35 -24.23 -15.12
N LEU A 80 17.93 -24.50 -16.28
CA LEU A 80 17.50 -23.98 -17.56
C LEU A 80 16.00 -24.24 -17.81
N LEU A 81 15.55 -25.48 -17.61
CA LEU A 81 14.14 -25.86 -17.80
C LEU A 81 13.20 -25.14 -16.83
N LEU A 82 13.61 -25.00 -15.57
CA LEU A 82 12.85 -24.25 -14.58
C LEU A 82 12.68 -22.77 -14.98
N GLU A 83 13.79 -22.11 -15.39
CA GLU A 83 13.76 -20.71 -15.82
C GLU A 83 12.84 -20.49 -17.03
N ILE A 84 12.89 -21.38 -18.03
CA ILE A 84 11.98 -21.33 -19.19
C ILE A 84 10.54 -21.53 -18.73
N SER A 85 10.29 -22.51 -17.86
CA SER A 85 8.93 -22.81 -17.40
C SER A 85 8.31 -21.65 -16.63
N VAL A 86 9.09 -21.01 -15.75
CA VAL A 86 8.62 -19.81 -15.01
C VAL A 86 8.43 -18.64 -15.97
N GLY A 87 9.38 -18.42 -16.89
CA GLY A 87 9.28 -17.36 -17.90
C GLY A 87 8.02 -17.49 -18.76
N VAL A 88 7.72 -18.70 -19.24
CA VAL A 88 6.48 -18.97 -19.99
C VAL A 88 5.25 -18.68 -19.14
N TYR A 89 5.25 -19.12 -17.87
CA TYR A 89 4.15 -18.81 -16.96
C TYR A 89 3.97 -17.29 -16.78
N VAL A 90 5.05 -16.54 -16.56
CA VAL A 90 5.02 -15.08 -16.42
C VAL A 90 4.40 -14.42 -17.65
N LEU A 91 4.79 -14.87 -18.87
CA LEU A 91 4.27 -14.31 -20.11
C LEU A 91 2.76 -14.52 -20.27
N PHE A 92 2.25 -15.70 -19.88
CA PHE A 92 0.84 -16.04 -19.97
C PHE A 92 0.02 -15.69 -18.71
N SER A 93 0.65 -15.24 -17.65
CA SER A 93 -0.02 -14.92 -16.38
C SER A 93 -1.15 -13.88 -16.53
N PRO A 94 -1.10 -12.85 -17.39
CA PRO A 94 -2.25 -11.93 -17.56
C PRO A 94 -3.52 -12.65 -18.00
N LEU A 95 -3.43 -13.58 -18.95
CA LEU A 95 -4.57 -14.37 -19.41
C LEU A 95 -5.11 -15.28 -18.29
N LEU A 96 -4.24 -15.91 -17.52
CA LEU A 96 -4.61 -16.75 -16.40
C LEU A 96 -5.33 -15.93 -15.32
N PHE A 97 -4.81 -14.75 -14.97
CA PHE A 97 -5.42 -13.89 -13.95
C PHE A 97 -6.78 -13.34 -14.41
N GLU A 98 -6.95 -13.03 -15.69
CA GLU A 98 -8.24 -12.66 -16.24
C GLU A 98 -9.25 -13.81 -16.12
N LEU A 99 -8.85 -15.04 -16.46
CA LEU A 99 -9.69 -16.23 -16.30
C LEU A 99 -10.06 -16.47 -14.83
N LEU A 100 -9.09 -16.37 -13.94
CA LEU A 100 -9.32 -16.52 -12.50
C LEU A 100 -10.21 -15.41 -11.94
N SER A 101 -10.11 -14.19 -12.44
CA SER A 101 -10.99 -13.08 -12.07
C SER A 101 -12.44 -13.38 -12.46
N ARG A 102 -12.66 -13.86 -13.68
CA ARG A 102 -14.00 -14.28 -14.14
C ARG A 102 -14.57 -15.41 -13.31
N LEU A 103 -13.73 -16.42 -13.02
CA LEU A 103 -14.12 -17.55 -12.18
C LEU A 103 -14.43 -17.11 -10.73
N PHE A 104 -13.59 -16.24 -10.16
CA PHE A 104 -13.81 -15.67 -8.85
C PHE A 104 -15.14 -14.91 -8.77
N THR A 105 -15.42 -14.05 -9.74
CA THR A 105 -16.69 -13.30 -9.80
C THR A 105 -17.89 -14.26 -9.85
N ALA A 106 -17.85 -15.27 -10.73
CA ALA A 106 -18.93 -16.24 -10.86
C ALA A 106 -19.16 -17.08 -9.58
N LEU A 107 -18.08 -17.47 -8.89
CA LEU A 107 -18.17 -18.18 -7.62
C LEU A 107 -18.66 -17.26 -6.48
N ALA A 108 -18.14 -16.04 -6.42
CA ALA A 108 -18.48 -15.07 -5.38
C ALA A 108 -19.95 -14.62 -5.44
N GLU A 109 -20.53 -14.49 -6.62
CA GLU A 109 -21.96 -14.16 -6.80
C GLU A 109 -22.89 -15.21 -6.18
N SER A 110 -22.42 -16.44 -5.99
CA SER A 110 -23.18 -17.54 -5.35
C SER A 110 -22.96 -17.65 -3.84
N VAL A 111 -22.04 -16.88 -3.28
CA VAL A 111 -21.62 -16.94 -1.88
C VAL A 111 -22.16 -15.74 -1.12
N ASN A 112 -22.96 -16.01 -0.07
CA ASN A 112 -23.53 -14.96 0.81
C ASN A 112 -22.79 -14.81 2.14
N ASP A 113 -21.74 -15.59 2.37
CA ASP A 113 -21.02 -15.65 3.65
C ASP A 113 -19.56 -15.23 3.47
N GLY A 114 -19.11 -14.29 4.32
CA GLY A 114 -17.74 -13.74 4.27
C GLY A 114 -16.64 -14.77 4.53
N ALA A 115 -16.90 -15.82 5.35
CA ALA A 115 -15.93 -16.87 5.61
C ALA A 115 -15.71 -17.74 4.36
N THR A 116 -16.79 -18.13 3.68
CA THR A 116 -16.71 -18.85 2.40
C THR A 116 -16.05 -18.02 1.30
N LEU A 117 -16.36 -16.73 1.21
CA LEU A 117 -15.70 -15.81 0.27
C LEU A 117 -14.18 -15.75 0.54
N THR A 118 -13.77 -15.74 1.79
CA THR A 118 -12.36 -15.79 2.18
C THR A 118 -11.68 -17.08 1.70
N ILE A 119 -12.36 -18.23 1.81
CA ILE A 119 -11.86 -19.51 1.28
C ILE A 119 -11.72 -19.44 -0.25
N VAL A 120 -12.72 -18.91 -0.95
CA VAL A 120 -12.66 -18.76 -2.43
C VAL A 120 -11.47 -17.87 -2.84
N ARG A 121 -11.23 -16.74 -2.15
CA ARG A 121 -10.06 -15.90 -2.35
C ARG A 121 -8.74 -16.67 -2.18
N MET A 122 -8.67 -17.50 -1.13
CA MET A 122 -7.48 -18.31 -0.87
C MET A 122 -7.25 -19.36 -1.98
N VAL A 123 -8.29 -20.04 -2.43
CA VAL A 123 -8.20 -21.03 -3.52
C VAL A 123 -7.77 -20.38 -4.83
N VAL A 124 -8.33 -19.21 -5.18
CA VAL A 124 -7.95 -18.46 -6.39
C VAL A 124 -6.49 -18.00 -6.32
N SER A 125 -6.05 -17.44 -5.17
CA SER A 125 -4.66 -17.03 -4.97
C SER A 125 -3.71 -18.23 -5.04
N LEU A 126 -4.10 -19.38 -4.46
CA LEU A 126 -3.34 -20.63 -4.53
C LEU A 126 -3.19 -21.09 -5.98
N ALA A 127 -4.29 -21.15 -6.73
CA ALA A 127 -4.28 -21.56 -8.14
C ALA A 127 -3.38 -20.63 -9.00
N ALA A 128 -3.37 -19.33 -8.70
CA ALA A 128 -2.55 -18.36 -9.42
C ALA A 128 -1.06 -18.45 -9.09
N LEU A 129 -0.66 -18.71 -7.86
CA LEU A 129 0.72 -18.47 -7.42
C LEU A 129 1.52 -19.72 -7.05
N ILE A 130 0.86 -20.82 -6.66
CA ILE A 130 1.58 -21.97 -6.08
C ILE A 130 2.55 -22.61 -7.08
N LEU A 131 2.14 -22.75 -8.33
CA LEU A 131 2.96 -23.38 -9.37
C LEU A 131 4.21 -22.55 -9.70
N PRO A 132 4.10 -21.27 -10.10
CA PRO A 132 5.29 -20.47 -10.39
C PRO A 132 6.20 -20.30 -9.17
N ALA A 133 5.65 -20.08 -7.97
CA ALA A 133 6.43 -19.96 -6.75
C ALA A 133 7.18 -21.26 -6.43
N PHE A 134 6.55 -22.43 -6.62
CA PHE A 134 7.20 -23.74 -6.48
C PHE A 134 8.38 -23.91 -7.46
N LEU A 135 8.17 -23.56 -8.73
CA LEU A 135 9.23 -23.64 -9.74
C LEU A 135 10.38 -22.67 -9.42
N MET A 136 10.08 -21.42 -9.05
CA MET A 136 11.07 -20.44 -8.59
C MET A 136 11.86 -20.95 -7.39
N GLY A 137 11.18 -21.54 -6.38
CA GLY A 137 11.84 -22.13 -5.22
C GLY A 137 12.79 -23.28 -5.57
N ALA A 138 12.47 -24.04 -6.62
CA ALA A 138 13.32 -25.14 -7.09
C ALA A 138 14.56 -24.69 -7.88
N THR A 139 14.61 -23.43 -8.37
CA THR A 139 15.77 -22.91 -9.12
C THR A 139 17.02 -22.81 -8.24
N PHE A 140 16.90 -22.45 -6.96
CA PHE A 140 18.02 -22.35 -6.02
C PHE A 140 18.77 -23.68 -5.85
N PRO A 141 18.14 -24.81 -5.44
CA PRO A 141 18.82 -26.08 -5.36
C PRO A 141 19.30 -26.63 -6.72
N ALA A 142 18.59 -26.34 -7.81
CA ALA A 142 19.03 -26.74 -9.15
C ALA A 142 20.33 -26.00 -9.57
N MET A 143 20.43 -24.72 -9.32
CA MET A 143 21.63 -23.91 -9.56
C MET A 143 22.79 -24.39 -8.70
N ILE A 144 22.59 -24.61 -7.38
CA ILE A 144 23.64 -25.10 -6.48
C ILE A 144 24.20 -26.47 -6.96
N ALA A 145 23.29 -27.39 -7.29
CA ALA A 145 23.70 -28.72 -7.76
C ALA A 145 24.50 -28.67 -9.06
N GLY A 146 24.06 -27.87 -10.04
CA GLY A 146 24.73 -27.70 -11.34
C GLY A 146 26.05 -26.92 -11.27
N ALA A 147 26.15 -25.95 -10.38
CA ALA A 147 27.31 -25.05 -10.25
C ALA A 147 28.32 -25.46 -9.16
N ALA A 148 28.10 -26.59 -8.47
CA ALA A 148 28.92 -26.99 -7.32
C ALA A 148 30.38 -27.31 -7.71
N PRO A 149 31.39 -26.69 -7.07
CA PRO A 149 32.78 -27.07 -7.21
C PRO A 149 33.10 -28.38 -6.48
N ASP A 150 34.28 -28.98 -6.75
CA ASP A 150 34.68 -30.23 -6.14
C ASP A 150 35.09 -30.07 -4.67
N SER A 151 35.77 -28.97 -4.34
CA SER A 151 36.18 -28.67 -2.97
C SER A 151 35.01 -28.32 -2.04
N PRO A 152 34.86 -28.97 -0.87
CA PRO A 152 33.80 -28.72 0.08
C PRO A 152 33.75 -27.26 0.58
N SER A 153 34.88 -26.66 0.88
CA SER A 153 34.97 -25.27 1.36
C SER A 153 34.58 -24.25 0.26
N GLN A 154 34.98 -24.51 -0.98
CA GLN A 154 34.56 -23.68 -2.11
C GLN A 154 33.07 -23.85 -2.45
N ARG A 155 32.51 -25.04 -2.24
CA ARG A 155 31.12 -25.37 -2.47
C ARG A 155 30.21 -24.55 -1.56
N THR A 156 30.42 -24.58 -0.27
CA THR A 156 29.63 -23.80 0.70
C THR A 156 29.81 -22.29 0.50
N ALA A 157 31.02 -21.83 0.15
CA ALA A 157 31.25 -20.43 -0.18
C ALA A 157 30.49 -20.01 -1.46
N ARG A 158 30.54 -20.84 -2.53
CA ARG A 158 29.83 -20.55 -3.78
C ARG A 158 28.29 -20.51 -3.57
N THR A 159 27.75 -21.39 -2.73
CA THR A 159 26.34 -21.35 -2.35
C THR A 159 25.97 -20.01 -1.71
N GLY A 160 26.78 -19.50 -0.78
CA GLY A 160 26.54 -18.18 -0.18
C GLY A 160 26.63 -17.03 -1.18
N TYR A 161 27.61 -17.06 -2.10
CA TYR A 161 27.73 -16.04 -3.15
C TYR A 161 26.60 -16.10 -4.18
N LEU A 162 26.15 -17.29 -4.58
CA LEU A 162 25.00 -17.45 -5.46
C LEU A 162 23.74 -16.91 -4.80
N TYR A 163 23.49 -17.26 -3.53
CA TYR A 163 22.38 -16.70 -2.76
C TYR A 163 22.42 -15.16 -2.75
N SER A 164 23.58 -14.57 -2.47
CA SER A 164 23.77 -13.13 -2.47
C SER A 164 23.42 -12.50 -3.83
N VAL A 165 23.99 -13.05 -4.91
CA VAL A 165 23.81 -12.49 -6.26
C VAL A 165 22.34 -12.57 -6.69
N ASN A 166 21.64 -13.66 -6.38
CA ASN A 166 20.21 -13.80 -6.62
C ASN A 166 19.39 -12.76 -5.84
N THR A 167 19.70 -12.58 -4.54
CA THR A 167 19.02 -11.61 -3.68
C THR A 167 19.31 -10.16 -4.11
N LEU A 168 20.52 -9.84 -4.55
CA LEU A 168 20.84 -8.52 -5.12
C LEU A 168 20.11 -8.29 -6.45
N GLY A 169 20.01 -9.32 -7.30
CA GLY A 169 19.18 -9.28 -8.49
C GLY A 169 17.70 -9.00 -8.14
N ALA A 170 17.18 -9.71 -7.15
CA ALA A 170 15.84 -9.51 -6.61
C ALA A 170 15.61 -8.07 -6.13
N ALA A 171 16.57 -7.49 -5.40
CA ALA A 171 16.51 -6.09 -4.95
C ALA A 171 16.41 -5.11 -6.13
N VAL A 172 17.26 -5.29 -7.14
CA VAL A 172 17.23 -4.46 -8.35
C VAL A 172 15.92 -4.64 -9.11
N GLY A 173 15.45 -5.87 -9.27
CA GLY A 173 14.19 -6.18 -9.91
C GLY A 173 13.00 -5.53 -9.22
N CYS A 174 12.94 -5.63 -7.89
CA CYS A 174 11.91 -4.99 -7.06
C CYS A 174 11.91 -3.46 -7.22
N PHE A 175 13.09 -2.83 -7.14
CA PHE A 175 13.24 -1.39 -7.33
C PHE A 175 12.79 -0.95 -8.73
N VAL A 176 13.29 -1.61 -9.76
CA VAL A 176 12.99 -1.27 -11.16
C VAL A 176 11.49 -1.50 -11.46
N ALA A 177 10.89 -2.57 -10.96
CA ALA A 177 9.45 -2.82 -11.11
C ALA A 177 8.62 -1.75 -10.39
N GLY A 178 8.92 -1.53 -9.09
CA GLY A 178 8.11 -0.67 -8.23
C GLY A 178 8.29 0.83 -8.45
N TYR A 179 9.36 1.27 -9.15
CA TYR A 179 9.64 2.70 -9.36
C TYR A 179 9.70 3.12 -10.82
N HIS A 180 9.78 2.18 -11.73
CA HIS A 180 9.93 2.51 -13.15
C HIS A 180 9.00 1.73 -14.06
N LEU A 181 9.07 0.40 -14.11
CA LEU A 181 8.37 -0.38 -15.11
C LEU A 181 6.84 -0.28 -14.97
N LEU A 182 6.30 -0.52 -13.79
CA LEU A 182 4.85 -0.49 -13.54
C LEU A 182 4.26 0.90 -13.76
N PHE A 183 5.00 1.96 -13.41
CA PHE A 183 4.51 3.33 -13.53
C PHE A 183 4.59 3.90 -14.94
N GLU A 184 5.60 3.50 -15.72
CA GLU A 184 5.78 4.05 -17.07
C GLU A 184 5.12 3.18 -18.14
N PHE A 185 5.15 1.87 -17.96
CA PHE A 185 4.80 0.91 -19.02
C PHE A 185 3.62 -0.01 -18.67
N GLY A 186 3.15 0.01 -17.40
CA GLY A 186 2.05 -0.83 -16.96
C GLY A 186 2.44 -2.29 -16.69
N VAL A 187 1.44 -3.10 -16.33
CA VAL A 187 1.58 -4.49 -15.91
C VAL A 187 2.09 -5.39 -17.04
N GLN A 188 1.47 -5.30 -18.23
CA GLN A 188 1.78 -6.20 -19.35
C GLN A 188 3.23 -6.06 -19.80
N THR A 189 3.70 -4.83 -20.04
CA THR A 189 5.09 -4.58 -20.47
C THR A 189 6.09 -5.00 -19.38
N THR A 190 5.76 -4.78 -18.10
CA THR A 190 6.59 -5.21 -16.98
C THR A 190 6.79 -6.72 -16.95
N LEU A 191 5.74 -7.51 -17.22
CA LEU A 191 5.84 -8.97 -17.29
C LEU A 191 6.63 -9.44 -18.54
N ILE A 192 6.54 -8.73 -19.66
CA ILE A 192 7.39 -9.01 -20.84
C ILE A 192 8.86 -8.77 -20.50
N CYS A 193 9.19 -7.71 -19.77
CA CYS A 193 10.56 -7.46 -19.30
C CYS A 193 11.05 -8.57 -18.36
N ALA A 194 10.20 -9.04 -17.42
CA ALA A 194 10.51 -10.18 -16.56
C ALA A 194 10.77 -11.46 -17.38
N PHE A 195 9.92 -11.76 -18.36
CA PHE A 195 10.14 -12.88 -19.28
C PHE A 195 11.47 -12.79 -20.01
N GLY A 196 11.85 -11.59 -20.51
CA GLY A 196 13.14 -11.36 -21.14
C GLY A 196 14.34 -11.69 -20.24
N LEU A 197 14.26 -11.35 -18.94
CA LEU A 197 15.28 -11.69 -17.94
C LEU A 197 15.32 -13.19 -17.64
N TYR A 198 14.18 -13.90 -17.58
CA TYR A 198 14.14 -15.35 -17.45
C TYR A 198 14.80 -16.04 -18.66
N LEU A 199 14.54 -15.54 -19.87
CA LEU A 199 15.19 -16.04 -21.07
C LEU A 199 16.71 -15.79 -21.04
N LEU A 200 17.14 -14.62 -20.58
CA LEU A 200 18.57 -14.32 -20.38
C LEU A 200 19.20 -15.30 -19.39
N ALA A 201 18.56 -15.55 -18.25
CA ALA A 201 19.03 -16.51 -17.25
C ALA A 201 19.17 -17.92 -17.84
N ALA A 202 18.17 -18.35 -18.64
CA ALA A 202 18.18 -19.63 -19.31
C ALA A 202 19.31 -19.73 -20.35
N LEU A 203 19.52 -18.70 -21.18
CA LEU A 203 20.61 -18.66 -22.19
C LEU A 203 21.99 -18.66 -21.54
N CYS A 204 22.19 -17.91 -20.44
CA CYS A 204 23.43 -17.93 -19.68
C CYS A 204 23.70 -19.32 -19.08
N ALA A 205 22.67 -19.98 -18.54
CA ALA A 205 22.80 -21.34 -18.03
C ALA A 205 23.14 -22.37 -19.14
N LEU A 206 22.53 -22.22 -20.31
CA LEU A 206 22.86 -23.03 -21.48
C LEU A 206 24.33 -22.85 -21.87
N GLY A 207 24.81 -21.60 -21.96
CA GLY A 207 26.19 -21.26 -22.26
C GLY A 207 27.16 -21.83 -21.22
N ALA A 208 26.83 -21.68 -19.93
CA ALA A 208 27.64 -22.28 -18.84
C ALA A 208 27.69 -23.81 -18.93
N ASN A 209 26.56 -24.46 -19.25
CA ASN A 209 26.48 -25.93 -19.37
C ASN A 209 27.31 -26.46 -20.53
N THR A 210 27.38 -25.74 -21.68
CA THR A 210 28.23 -26.12 -22.81
C THR A 210 29.72 -26.01 -22.47
N VAL A 211 30.11 -24.93 -21.74
CA VAL A 211 31.50 -24.75 -21.28
C VAL A 211 31.89 -25.85 -20.27
N ALA A 212 30.95 -26.27 -19.39
CA ALA A 212 31.19 -27.34 -18.43
C ALA A 212 31.37 -28.71 -19.06
N LYS A 213 30.54 -29.06 -20.08
CA LYS A 213 30.63 -30.35 -20.80
C LYS A 213 31.93 -30.54 -21.57
N SER A 214 32.61 -29.48 -21.94
CA SER A 214 33.88 -29.55 -22.65
C SER A 214 35.09 -29.89 -21.74
N LYS A 215 34.90 -30.14 -20.44
CA LYS A 215 35.90 -30.72 -19.56
C LYS A 215 35.93 -32.25 -19.74
N PRO A 216 37.09 -32.86 -19.98
CA PRO A 216 37.20 -34.31 -19.89
C PRO A 216 36.80 -34.75 -18.51
N SER A 217 35.89 -35.72 -18.40
CA SER A 217 35.46 -36.31 -17.14
C SER A 217 36.62 -37.16 -16.57
N GLU A 218 37.58 -36.56 -15.89
CA GLU A 218 38.51 -37.27 -15.01
C GLU A 218 37.91 -37.64 -13.67
N ALA A 219 36.60 -37.45 -13.50
CA ALA A 219 35.86 -37.89 -12.29
C ALA A 219 35.40 -39.33 -12.43
N ALA A 220 36.28 -40.26 -12.90
CA ALA A 220 36.17 -41.64 -12.48
C ALA A 220 36.45 -41.65 -10.97
N ALA A 221 35.46 -42.13 -10.19
CA ALA A 221 35.42 -42.20 -8.76
C ALA A 221 36.79 -42.51 -8.13
N VAL A 222 37.46 -41.48 -7.61
CA VAL A 222 38.52 -41.72 -6.61
C VAL A 222 37.78 -42.28 -5.39
N PRO A 223 38.03 -43.56 -4.99
CA PRO A 223 37.43 -44.11 -3.78
C PRO A 223 37.88 -43.22 -2.61
N LEU A 224 36.97 -42.58 -1.93
CA LEU A 224 37.25 -41.86 -0.69
C LEU A 224 37.91 -42.83 0.29
N PRO A 225 38.97 -42.43 1.02
CA PRO A 225 39.57 -43.23 2.05
C PRO A 225 38.45 -43.70 3.01
N LYS A 226 38.31 -45.01 3.17
CA LYS A 226 37.45 -45.59 4.19
C LYS A 226 38.04 -45.24 5.56
N GLY A 227 37.55 -44.19 6.19
CA GLY A 227 37.99 -43.88 7.54
C GLY A 227 37.92 -42.38 7.89
N SER A 228 36.79 -41.79 7.82
CA SER A 228 36.30 -40.70 8.70
C SER A 228 34.96 -40.27 8.18
N ASN A 229 33.88 -40.77 8.76
CA ASN A 229 32.59 -40.11 8.69
C ASN A 229 32.57 -39.02 9.78
N PRO A 230 32.84 -37.76 9.51
CA PRO A 230 32.37 -36.71 10.38
C PRO A 230 30.90 -36.61 10.11
N THR A 231 30.12 -37.45 10.78
CA THR A 231 28.67 -37.22 10.88
C THR A 231 28.51 -35.87 11.54
N VAL A 232 27.90 -34.90 10.81
CA VAL A 232 27.48 -33.63 11.40
C VAL A 232 26.80 -33.94 12.71
N ASP A 233 27.27 -33.32 13.81
CA ASP A 233 26.65 -33.54 15.12
C ASP A 233 25.14 -33.28 15.00
N GLY A 234 24.36 -34.31 15.27
CA GLY A 234 22.90 -34.26 15.16
C GLY A 234 22.26 -33.19 16.06
N ARG A 235 23.01 -32.74 17.10
CA ARG A 235 22.60 -31.60 17.95
C ARG A 235 22.80 -30.27 17.21
N LEU A 236 23.94 -30.09 16.54
CA LEU A 236 24.21 -28.90 15.75
C LEU A 236 23.18 -28.76 14.61
N ARG A 237 22.91 -29.84 13.89
CA ARG A 237 21.92 -29.86 12.80
C ARG A 237 20.53 -29.47 13.29
N ARG A 238 20.06 -30.06 14.40
CA ARG A 238 18.75 -29.69 15.00
C ARG A 238 18.71 -28.23 15.43
N PHE A 239 19.78 -27.74 16.08
CA PHE A 239 19.89 -26.36 16.46
C PHE A 239 19.79 -25.42 15.23
N LEU A 240 20.58 -25.67 14.18
CA LEU A 240 20.58 -24.85 12.98
C LEU A 240 19.22 -24.84 12.27
N ASN A 241 18.51 -25.99 12.24
CA ASN A 241 17.17 -26.06 11.68
C ASN A 241 16.20 -25.17 12.46
N CYS A 242 16.17 -25.26 13.79
CA CYS A 242 15.31 -24.43 14.64
C CYS A 242 15.73 -22.93 14.56
N ALA A 243 17.03 -22.66 14.61
CA ALA A 243 17.55 -21.28 14.53
C ALA A 243 17.20 -20.62 13.19
N THR A 244 17.40 -21.35 12.08
CA THR A 244 17.07 -20.84 10.74
C THR A 244 15.58 -20.58 10.57
N PHE A 245 14.72 -21.45 11.11
CA PHE A 245 13.28 -21.19 11.15
C PHE A 245 12.96 -19.93 11.97
N GLY A 246 13.53 -19.80 13.17
CA GLY A 246 13.33 -18.62 14.02
C GLY A 246 13.85 -17.32 13.38
N ILE A 247 15.00 -17.37 12.71
CA ILE A 247 15.55 -16.21 11.97
C ILE A 247 14.68 -15.86 10.76
N GLY A 248 14.18 -16.86 10.04
CA GLY A 248 13.22 -16.62 8.96
C GLY A 248 11.95 -15.95 9.47
N PHE A 249 11.42 -16.41 10.61
CA PHE A 249 10.30 -15.77 11.29
C PHE A 249 10.59 -14.28 11.57
N VAL A 250 11.72 -13.99 12.18
CA VAL A 250 12.14 -12.61 12.47
C VAL A 250 12.30 -11.80 11.19
N ALA A 251 12.90 -12.36 10.15
CA ALA A 251 13.21 -11.63 8.91
C ALA A 251 11.94 -11.05 8.25
N LEU A 252 10.96 -11.89 7.92
CA LEU A 252 9.73 -11.40 7.26
C LEU A 252 8.78 -10.68 8.22
N ALA A 253 8.74 -11.06 9.50
CA ALA A 253 8.02 -10.30 10.52
C ALA A 253 8.56 -8.86 10.64
N TYR A 254 9.88 -8.71 10.62
CA TYR A 254 10.55 -7.41 10.66
C TYR A 254 10.28 -6.60 9.39
N GLU A 255 10.28 -7.22 8.21
CA GLU A 255 9.91 -6.57 6.94
C GLU A 255 8.49 -6.00 6.98
N VAL A 256 7.52 -6.76 7.51
CA VAL A 256 6.13 -6.27 7.70
C VAL A 256 6.09 -5.07 8.63
N LEU A 257 6.82 -5.12 9.76
CA LEU A 257 6.89 -3.99 10.69
C LEU A 257 7.57 -2.77 10.08
N LEU A 258 8.63 -2.98 9.29
CA LEU A 258 9.29 -1.90 8.55
C LEU A 258 8.37 -1.27 7.50
N THR A 259 7.56 -2.08 6.82
CA THR A 259 6.56 -1.57 5.85
C THR A 259 5.53 -0.69 6.57
N ARG A 260 5.01 -1.11 7.73
CA ARG A 260 4.11 -0.30 8.55
C ARG A 260 4.76 1.01 9.00
N LEU A 261 5.99 0.97 9.50
CA LEU A 261 6.75 2.18 9.84
C LEU A 261 7.03 3.05 8.62
N GLY A 262 7.37 2.42 7.49
CA GLY A 262 7.58 3.12 6.23
C GLY A 262 6.33 3.88 5.77
N ILE A 263 5.16 3.28 5.90
CA ILE A 263 3.87 3.93 5.60
C ILE A 263 3.65 5.13 6.53
N LEU A 264 3.89 4.99 7.83
CA LEU A 264 3.76 6.09 8.79
C LEU A 264 4.72 7.24 8.50
N TYR A 265 5.90 6.94 7.96
CA TYR A 265 6.94 7.93 7.67
C TYR A 265 6.81 8.56 6.27
N LEU A 266 6.63 7.74 5.22
CA LEU A 266 6.58 8.18 3.82
C LEU A 266 5.15 8.47 3.34
N GLY A 267 4.14 8.11 4.12
CA GLY A 267 2.74 8.15 3.74
C GLY A 267 2.27 6.83 3.09
N ASN A 268 0.95 6.65 3.03
CA ASN A 268 0.31 5.44 2.47
C ASN A 268 0.32 5.48 0.94
N THR A 269 1.49 5.23 0.33
CA THR A 269 1.65 5.24 -1.14
C THR A 269 2.05 3.87 -1.67
N VAL A 270 1.72 3.59 -2.93
CA VAL A 270 2.03 2.34 -3.64
C VAL A 270 3.54 2.04 -3.67
N SER A 271 4.39 3.07 -3.62
CA SER A 271 5.85 2.95 -3.70
C SER A 271 6.54 2.55 -2.39
N VAL A 272 5.86 2.62 -1.23
CA VAL A 272 6.49 2.34 0.07
C VAL A 272 6.87 0.86 0.21
N PHE A 273 5.98 -0.05 -0.14
CA PHE A 273 6.26 -1.49 -0.08
C PHE A 273 7.47 -1.89 -0.93
N PRO A 274 7.55 -1.54 -2.24
CA PRO A 274 8.75 -1.82 -3.03
C PRO A 274 10.04 -1.20 -2.48
N LEU A 275 9.96 -0.02 -1.85
CA LEU A 275 11.13 0.63 -1.25
C LEU A 275 11.67 -0.16 -0.06
N VAL A 276 10.77 -0.52 0.87
CA VAL A 276 11.13 -1.29 2.07
C VAL A 276 11.69 -2.65 1.66
N LEU A 277 11.01 -3.35 0.75
CA LEU A 277 11.46 -4.65 0.23
C LEU A 277 12.81 -4.54 -0.49
N THR A 278 13.04 -3.49 -1.29
CA THR A 278 14.34 -3.22 -1.92
C THR A 278 15.44 -3.04 -0.87
N GLY A 279 15.21 -2.20 0.14
CA GLY A 279 16.18 -1.99 1.23
C GLY A 279 16.47 -3.27 2.01
N PHE A 280 15.44 -4.06 2.29
CA PHE A 280 15.53 -5.35 2.96
C PHE A 280 16.37 -6.35 2.13
N LEU A 281 16.07 -6.48 0.84
CA LEU A 281 16.80 -7.37 -0.06
C LEU A 281 18.23 -6.90 -0.33
N LEU A 282 18.48 -5.60 -0.43
CA LEU A 282 19.85 -5.07 -0.53
C LEU A 282 20.67 -5.44 0.70
N GLY A 283 20.13 -5.21 1.90
CA GLY A 283 20.81 -5.57 3.15
C GLY A 283 21.09 -7.07 3.23
N THR A 284 20.10 -7.92 2.93
CA THR A 284 20.26 -9.39 2.95
C THR A 284 21.22 -9.90 1.87
N GLY A 285 21.20 -9.30 0.69
CA GLY A 285 22.12 -9.64 -0.41
C GLY A 285 23.57 -9.29 -0.09
N ILE A 286 23.83 -8.07 0.41
CA ILE A 286 25.16 -7.62 0.85
C ILE A 286 25.66 -8.50 1.99
N SER A 287 24.81 -8.81 2.95
CA SER A 287 25.15 -9.61 4.12
C SER A 287 25.58 -11.03 3.79
N ALA A 288 25.01 -11.63 2.75
CA ALA A 288 25.37 -12.97 2.34
C ALA A 288 26.80 -13.05 1.79
N VAL A 289 27.29 -11.99 1.12
CA VAL A 289 28.72 -11.86 0.77
C VAL A 289 29.56 -11.69 2.03
N LEU A 290 29.19 -10.70 2.87
CA LEU A 290 29.96 -10.37 4.07
C LEU A 290 30.00 -11.53 5.06
N GLY A 291 28.86 -12.18 5.33
CA GLY A 291 28.78 -13.33 6.23
C GLY A 291 29.59 -14.53 5.71
N THR A 292 29.54 -14.80 4.40
CA THR A 292 30.31 -15.84 3.76
C THR A 292 31.82 -15.57 3.84
N TRP A 293 32.21 -14.32 3.58
CA TRP A 293 33.64 -13.91 3.63
C TRP A 293 34.15 -13.90 5.07
N LEU A 294 33.43 -13.25 6.00
CA LEU A 294 33.82 -13.12 7.40
C LEU A 294 33.97 -14.48 8.07
N TYR A 295 33.03 -15.40 7.84
CA TYR A 295 33.18 -16.78 8.31
C TYR A 295 34.43 -17.46 7.75
N GLY A 296 34.76 -17.19 6.49
CA GLY A 296 36.00 -17.72 5.86
C GLY A 296 37.27 -17.22 6.49
N VAL A 297 37.33 -15.93 6.86
CA VAL A 297 38.51 -15.29 7.49
C VAL A 297 38.67 -15.72 8.95
N LEU A 298 37.58 -15.78 9.71
CA LEU A 298 37.58 -16.09 11.14
C LEU A 298 37.68 -17.57 11.46
N ARG A 299 37.62 -18.45 10.46
CA ARG A 299 37.67 -19.92 10.61
C ARG A 299 39.05 -20.46 11.03
N ARG A 300 39.97 -19.67 11.52
CA ARG A 300 41.24 -20.18 12.03
C ARG A 300 41.11 -21.19 13.19
N ASP A 301 39.88 -21.19 13.82
CA ASP A 301 39.52 -22.13 14.89
C ASP A 301 38.05 -22.50 14.79
N THR A 302 37.68 -23.80 14.93
CA THR A 302 36.31 -24.31 14.81
C THR A 302 35.34 -23.65 15.80
N ASN A 303 35.86 -23.25 16.99
CA ASN A 303 35.08 -22.55 18.02
C ASN A 303 34.76 -21.09 17.65
N SER A 304 35.58 -20.43 16.84
CA SER A 304 35.38 -19.02 16.44
C SER A 304 34.24 -18.86 15.45
N GLY A 305 34.05 -19.79 14.51
CA GLY A 305 32.94 -19.75 13.55
C GLY A 305 31.55 -19.93 14.20
N ASN A 306 31.47 -20.82 15.20
CA ASN A 306 30.24 -21.01 15.97
C ASN A 306 29.90 -19.78 16.82
N SER A 307 30.89 -19.09 17.36
CA SER A 307 30.69 -17.88 18.15
C SER A 307 30.24 -16.70 17.29
N LEU A 308 30.67 -16.64 16.03
CA LEU A 308 30.24 -15.61 15.08
C LEU A 308 28.72 -15.62 14.85
N PHE A 309 28.12 -16.81 14.63
CA PHE A 309 26.68 -16.94 14.42
C PHE A 309 25.90 -16.37 15.63
N GLY A 310 26.31 -16.77 16.84
CA GLY A 310 25.67 -16.28 18.07
C GLY A 310 25.81 -14.77 18.27
N PHE A 311 26.99 -14.22 18.01
CA PHE A 311 27.24 -12.78 18.11
C PHE A 311 26.40 -11.98 17.10
N VAL A 312 26.38 -12.40 15.82
CA VAL A 312 25.59 -11.75 14.78
C VAL A 312 24.09 -11.79 15.13
N ALA A 313 23.58 -12.91 15.67
CA ALA A 313 22.19 -13.01 16.10
C ALA A 313 21.85 -12.04 17.24
N LEU A 314 22.75 -11.88 18.23
CA LEU A 314 22.57 -10.91 19.31
C LEU A 314 22.55 -9.46 18.81
N MET A 315 23.49 -9.12 17.93
CA MET A 315 23.54 -7.79 17.32
C MET A 315 22.31 -7.52 16.46
N ALA A 316 21.84 -8.51 15.70
CA ALA A 316 20.60 -8.40 14.94
C ALA A 316 19.40 -8.07 15.85
N GLY A 317 19.25 -8.75 16.98
CA GLY A 317 18.22 -8.47 17.97
C GLY A 317 18.30 -7.04 18.53
N ALA A 318 19.50 -6.57 18.85
CA ALA A 318 19.71 -5.19 19.35
C ALA A 318 19.31 -4.14 18.29
N PHE A 319 19.73 -4.32 17.04
CA PHE A 319 19.36 -3.39 15.96
C PHE A 319 17.86 -3.43 15.61
N VAL A 320 17.23 -4.60 15.60
CA VAL A 320 15.77 -4.74 15.44
C VAL A 320 15.02 -3.90 16.48
N LEU A 321 15.48 -3.93 17.74
CA LEU A 321 14.86 -3.18 18.83
C LEU A 321 15.04 -1.66 18.69
N VAL A 322 16.18 -1.20 18.21
CA VAL A 322 16.51 0.23 18.11
C VAL A 322 15.89 0.90 16.88
N THR A 323 15.67 0.13 15.81
CA THR A 323 15.18 0.65 14.51
C THR A 323 13.95 1.58 14.61
N PRO A 324 12.84 1.23 15.31
CA PRO A 324 11.66 2.08 15.34
C PRO A 324 11.95 3.43 16.00
N TYR A 325 12.82 3.47 16.98
CA TYR A 325 13.19 4.72 17.67
C TYR A 325 14.05 5.63 16.81
N LEU A 326 14.93 5.06 15.98
CA LEU A 326 15.70 5.85 15.00
C LEU A 326 14.78 6.54 14.00
N LEU A 327 13.68 5.89 13.60
CA LEU A 327 12.69 6.45 12.69
C LEU A 327 11.76 7.48 13.34
N LEU A 328 11.46 7.33 14.64
CA LEU A 328 10.52 8.19 15.36
C LEU A 328 11.19 9.36 16.10
N THR A 329 12.51 9.39 16.20
CA THR A 329 13.24 10.50 16.82
C THR A 329 13.69 11.54 15.81
N ASP A 330 13.84 12.79 16.26
CA ASP A 330 14.29 13.91 15.43
C ASP A 330 15.72 13.77 14.90
N TRP A 331 16.44 12.77 15.40
CA TRP A 331 17.83 12.53 15.03
C TRP A 331 18.00 12.14 13.56
N VAL A 332 17.02 11.42 12.99
CA VAL A 332 17.04 10.98 11.59
C VAL A 332 16.01 11.74 10.76
N VAL A 333 14.95 12.17 11.39
CA VAL A 333 13.77 12.75 10.77
C VAL A 333 13.43 14.04 11.48
N GLY A 334 13.79 15.18 10.91
CA GLY A 334 13.37 16.48 11.45
C GLY A 334 11.84 16.59 11.52
N THR A 335 11.34 17.32 12.52
CA THR A 335 9.90 17.59 12.72
C THR A 335 9.23 18.18 11.47
N GLU A 336 9.94 18.99 10.71
CA GLU A 336 9.44 19.58 9.46
C GLU A 336 9.12 18.53 8.37
N GLN A 337 9.74 17.36 8.41
CA GLN A 337 9.50 16.28 7.45
C GLN A 337 8.23 15.49 7.75
N PHE A 338 7.75 15.50 8.98
CA PHE A 338 6.43 14.96 9.35
C PHE A 338 5.29 15.95 9.06
N ALA A 339 5.59 17.24 8.98
CA ALA A 339 4.60 18.31 8.84
C ALA A 339 3.89 18.36 7.48
N GLY A 340 4.45 17.74 6.46
CA GLY A 340 3.89 17.76 5.12
C GLY A 340 3.08 16.51 4.81
N LEU A 341 1.97 16.25 5.51
CA LEU A 341 1.05 15.17 5.15
C LEU A 341 0.51 15.31 3.71
N ALA A 342 0.47 16.54 3.19
CA ALA A 342 0.15 16.83 1.79
C ALA A 342 1.31 16.51 0.82
N ASP A 343 2.55 16.47 1.29
CA ASP A 343 3.78 16.35 0.48
C ASP A 343 4.53 15.03 0.68
N ALA A 344 3.82 13.93 0.91
CA ALA A 344 4.43 12.60 1.03
C ALA A 344 5.36 12.23 -0.15
N GLY A 345 5.16 12.83 -1.33
CA GLY A 345 6.01 12.65 -2.51
C GLY A 345 7.38 13.36 -2.47
N ALA A 346 7.60 14.27 -1.53
CA ALA A 346 8.84 15.07 -1.43
C ALA A 346 9.83 14.55 -0.38
N ARG A 347 9.48 13.50 0.38
CA ARG A 347 10.33 13.00 1.46
C ARG A 347 11.50 12.21 0.91
N ASN A 348 12.68 12.50 1.46
CA ASN A 348 13.89 11.77 1.10
C ASN A 348 13.83 10.32 1.63
N PRO A 349 13.83 9.28 0.77
CA PRO A 349 13.77 7.90 1.20
C PRO A 349 15.12 7.35 1.71
N LEU A 350 16.23 8.09 1.49
CA LEU A 350 17.57 7.61 1.83
C LEU A 350 17.77 7.31 3.33
N PRO A 351 17.29 8.15 4.28
CA PRO A 351 17.41 7.83 5.69
C PRO A 351 16.71 6.53 6.08
N ILE A 352 15.51 6.29 5.55
CA ILE A 352 14.76 5.07 5.84
C ILE A 352 15.45 3.83 5.25
N LEU A 353 16.00 3.94 4.04
CA LEU A 353 16.80 2.87 3.44
C LEU A 353 18.04 2.55 4.27
N ALA A 354 18.77 3.57 4.73
CA ALA A 354 19.96 3.37 5.58
C ALA A 354 19.62 2.65 6.89
N ILE A 355 18.51 3.02 7.51
CA ILE A 355 18.01 2.41 8.75
C ILE A 355 17.57 0.95 8.52
N ILE A 356 16.94 0.65 7.38
CA ILE A 356 16.53 -0.71 7.01
C ILE A 356 17.74 -1.61 6.74
N ILE A 357 18.72 -1.12 5.98
CA ILE A 357 19.89 -1.90 5.55
C ILE A 357 20.72 -2.39 6.75
N GLY A 358 20.89 -1.58 7.80
CA GLY A 358 21.69 -1.94 8.96
C GLY A 358 21.31 -3.27 9.61
N PRO A 359 20.09 -3.41 10.16
CA PRO A 359 19.62 -4.65 10.77
C PRO A 359 19.52 -5.82 9.79
N THR A 360 19.13 -5.54 8.54
CA THR A 360 18.94 -6.59 7.53
C THR A 360 20.27 -7.21 7.07
N ILE A 361 21.38 -6.46 7.13
CA ILE A 361 22.73 -7.03 6.97
C ILE A 361 23.00 -8.10 8.03
N LEU A 362 22.62 -7.88 9.28
CA LEU A 362 22.86 -8.84 10.35
C LEU A 362 21.95 -10.06 10.25
N ILE A 363 20.66 -9.85 10.02
CA ILE A 363 19.67 -10.93 9.87
C ILE A 363 20.04 -11.81 8.67
N GLY A 364 20.33 -11.19 7.53
CA GLY A 364 20.62 -11.89 6.27
C GLY A 364 21.93 -12.69 6.29
N ALA A 365 22.92 -12.30 7.13
CA ALA A 365 24.17 -13.04 7.28
C ALA A 365 23.99 -14.41 7.95
N LEU A 366 22.93 -14.60 8.74
CA LEU A 366 22.77 -15.80 9.55
C LEU A 366 22.52 -17.07 8.72
N LEU A 367 21.78 -17.01 7.64
CA LEU A 367 21.54 -18.18 6.77
C LEU A 367 22.82 -18.67 6.07
N PRO A 368 23.62 -17.82 5.39
CA PRO A 368 24.90 -18.23 4.82
C PRO A 368 25.90 -18.75 5.86
N ILE A 369 25.94 -18.15 7.05
CA ILE A 369 26.80 -18.64 8.14
C ILE A 369 26.35 -20.03 8.58
N ALA A 370 25.03 -20.26 8.76
CA ALA A 370 24.47 -21.57 9.13
C ALA A 370 24.82 -22.66 8.10
N ILE A 371 24.67 -22.36 6.80
CA ILE A 371 25.06 -23.28 5.72
C ILE A 371 26.56 -23.62 5.81
N ARG A 372 27.41 -22.65 6.11
CA ARG A 372 28.89 -22.89 6.26
C ARG A 372 29.26 -23.65 7.51
N MET A 373 28.49 -23.56 8.59
CA MET A 373 28.74 -24.31 9.82
C MET A 373 28.55 -25.82 9.63
N LEU A 374 27.68 -26.25 8.70
CA LEU A 374 27.43 -27.67 8.42
C LEU A 374 28.61 -28.40 7.78
N GLN A 375 29.53 -27.71 7.11
CA GLN A 375 30.81 -28.25 6.53
C GLN A 375 30.64 -29.58 5.74
N LEU A 376 29.58 -29.68 4.94
CA LEU A 376 29.21 -30.91 4.26
C LEU A 376 30.22 -31.35 3.19
N GLU A 377 30.75 -32.56 3.30
CA GLU A 377 31.76 -33.10 2.39
C GLU A 377 31.12 -33.60 1.09
N LYS A 378 29.98 -34.29 1.17
CA LYS A 378 29.32 -34.84 -0.01
C LYS A 378 28.49 -33.79 -0.74
N ARG A 379 28.63 -33.75 -2.07
CA ARG A 379 27.96 -32.74 -2.95
C ARG A 379 26.45 -32.78 -2.82
N GLY A 380 25.83 -33.98 -2.82
CA GLY A 380 24.36 -34.11 -2.70
C GLY A 380 23.84 -33.73 -1.34
N GLU A 381 24.53 -34.09 -0.26
CA GLU A 381 24.17 -33.70 1.10
C GLU A 381 24.23 -32.17 1.27
N ALA A 382 25.25 -31.51 0.72
CA ALA A 382 25.36 -30.05 0.78
C ALA A 382 24.20 -29.34 0.09
N THR A 383 23.77 -29.80 -1.07
CA THR A 383 22.61 -29.25 -1.79
C THR A 383 21.31 -29.46 -1.00
N GLN A 384 21.10 -30.68 -0.48
CA GLN A 384 19.89 -31.02 0.29
C GLN A 384 19.80 -30.22 1.59
N GLU A 385 20.89 -30.08 2.33
CA GLU A 385 20.91 -29.33 3.59
C GLU A 385 20.75 -27.84 3.38
N ALA A 386 21.43 -27.25 2.38
CA ALA A 386 21.23 -25.84 2.03
C ALA A 386 19.77 -25.55 1.62
N ALA A 387 19.17 -26.42 0.82
CA ALA A 387 17.76 -26.32 0.44
C ALA A 387 16.81 -26.49 1.63
N THR A 388 17.14 -27.40 2.58
CA THR A 388 16.35 -27.58 3.80
C THR A 388 16.41 -26.35 4.69
N LEU A 389 17.59 -25.78 4.94
CA LEU A 389 17.73 -24.55 5.72
C LEU A 389 17.01 -23.37 5.05
N TYR A 390 17.12 -23.25 3.74
CA TYR A 390 16.38 -22.23 3.00
C TYR A 390 14.86 -22.43 3.12
N ALA A 391 14.36 -23.65 2.97
CA ALA A 391 12.93 -23.96 3.13
C ALA A 391 12.42 -23.69 4.55
N LEU A 392 13.21 -24.01 5.59
CA LEU A 392 12.89 -23.70 6.98
C LEU A 392 12.88 -22.20 7.25
N ASN A 393 13.86 -21.47 6.69
CA ASN A 393 13.88 -20.01 6.76
C ASN A 393 12.61 -19.40 6.13
N THR A 394 12.23 -19.89 4.96
CA THR A 394 11.03 -19.43 4.26
C THR A 394 9.75 -19.79 5.02
N ALA A 395 9.67 -21.01 5.58
CA ALA A 395 8.53 -21.44 6.41
C ALA A 395 8.41 -20.60 7.69
N GLY A 396 9.54 -20.29 8.33
CA GLY A 396 9.57 -19.35 9.45
C GLY A 396 9.07 -17.98 9.06
N GLY A 397 9.54 -17.46 7.94
CA GLY A 397 9.12 -16.16 7.40
C GLY A 397 7.63 -16.07 7.11
N LEU A 398 7.07 -17.12 6.51
CA LEU A 398 5.63 -17.23 6.25
C LEU A 398 4.81 -17.10 7.54
N LEU A 399 5.19 -17.82 8.58
CA LEU A 399 4.53 -17.69 9.88
C LEU A 399 4.76 -16.33 10.52
N GLY A 400 5.98 -15.79 10.41
CA GLY A 400 6.33 -14.48 10.95
C GLY A 400 5.51 -13.34 10.36
N SER A 401 5.41 -13.26 9.04
CA SER A 401 4.63 -12.22 8.36
C SER A 401 3.13 -12.32 8.69
N GLY A 402 2.56 -13.52 8.69
CA GLY A 402 1.14 -13.74 9.02
C GLY A 402 0.81 -13.43 10.47
N LEU A 403 1.59 -13.98 11.42
CA LEU A 403 1.31 -13.82 12.85
C LEU A 403 1.53 -12.38 13.33
N VAL A 404 2.56 -11.70 12.85
CA VAL A 404 2.84 -10.32 13.28
C VAL A 404 1.71 -9.39 12.88
N ASN A 405 1.25 -9.45 11.64
CA ASN A 405 0.25 -8.52 11.15
C ASN A 405 -1.14 -8.77 11.75
N HIS A 406 -1.55 -10.04 11.88
CA HIS A 406 -2.92 -10.39 12.29
C HIS A 406 -3.11 -10.51 13.80
N TYR A 407 -2.05 -10.82 14.54
CA TYR A 407 -2.16 -11.12 15.96
C TYR A 407 -1.22 -10.28 16.83
N LEU A 408 0.11 -10.23 16.54
CA LEU A 408 1.02 -9.55 17.44
C LEU A 408 0.75 -8.04 17.49
N VAL A 409 0.71 -7.37 16.34
CA VAL A 409 0.50 -5.91 16.33
C VAL A 409 -0.84 -5.52 16.94
N PRO A 410 -2.00 -6.16 16.62
CA PRO A 410 -3.27 -5.80 17.26
C PRO A 410 -3.33 -6.08 18.77
N ILE A 411 -2.58 -7.08 19.28
CA ILE A 411 -2.63 -7.48 20.71
C ILE A 411 -1.62 -6.71 21.55
N ILE A 412 -0.36 -6.61 21.09
CA ILE A 412 0.76 -6.06 21.88
C ILE A 412 1.38 -4.79 21.29
N GLY A 413 0.83 -4.32 20.17
CA GLY A 413 1.32 -3.16 19.44
C GLY A 413 2.63 -3.43 18.66
N MET A 414 3.03 -2.46 17.83
CA MET A 414 4.29 -2.55 17.06
C MET A 414 5.51 -2.63 17.98
N GLN A 415 5.52 -1.85 19.06
CA GLN A 415 6.62 -1.89 20.05
C GLN A 415 6.79 -3.29 20.64
N GLY A 416 5.71 -3.91 21.10
CA GLY A 416 5.72 -5.28 21.64
C GLY A 416 6.19 -6.29 20.59
N ALA A 417 5.77 -6.13 19.34
CA ALA A 417 6.20 -6.98 18.24
C ALA A 417 7.73 -6.86 18.00
N PHE A 418 8.30 -5.65 17.93
CA PHE A 418 9.76 -5.45 17.82
C PHE A 418 10.53 -6.09 18.98
N ILE A 419 10.01 -5.97 20.21
CA ILE A 419 10.60 -6.60 21.39
C ILE A 419 10.58 -8.13 21.23
N CYS A 420 9.46 -8.73 20.83
CA CYS A 420 9.36 -10.17 20.59
C CYS A 420 10.39 -10.67 19.56
N LEU A 421 10.53 -9.95 18.42
CA LEU A 421 11.52 -10.30 17.39
C LEU A 421 12.96 -10.19 17.91
N SER A 422 13.26 -9.14 18.67
CA SER A 422 14.55 -8.96 19.32
C SER A 422 14.88 -10.11 20.28
N LEU A 423 13.91 -10.54 21.10
CA LEU A 423 14.05 -11.65 22.03
C LEU A 423 14.29 -13.01 21.33
N ILE A 424 13.65 -13.25 20.18
CA ILE A 424 13.89 -14.45 19.36
C ILE A 424 15.35 -14.45 18.87
N CYS A 425 15.83 -13.35 18.31
CA CYS A 425 17.22 -13.23 17.89
C CYS A 425 18.19 -13.44 19.06
N ALA A 426 17.91 -12.83 20.21
CA ALA A 426 18.70 -12.97 21.41
C ALA A 426 18.74 -14.42 21.91
N ALA A 427 17.60 -15.11 21.92
CA ALA A 427 17.51 -16.52 22.30
C ALA A 427 18.37 -17.41 21.38
N VAL A 428 18.24 -17.23 20.05
CA VAL A 428 19.05 -17.95 19.06
C VAL A 428 20.54 -17.69 19.29
N GLY A 429 20.93 -16.43 19.51
CA GLY A 429 22.31 -16.03 19.77
C GLY A 429 22.88 -16.67 21.05
N VAL A 430 22.13 -16.59 22.13
CA VAL A 430 22.51 -17.13 23.43
C VAL A 430 22.64 -18.66 23.38
N ILE A 431 21.64 -19.38 22.87
CA ILE A 431 21.67 -20.83 22.75
C ILE A 431 22.90 -21.28 21.94
N ASN A 432 23.25 -20.57 20.88
CA ASN A 432 24.44 -20.86 20.09
C ASN A 432 25.73 -20.68 20.90
N LEU A 433 25.87 -19.56 21.61
CA LEU A 433 27.05 -19.25 22.40
C LEU A 433 27.29 -20.22 23.58
N LEU A 434 26.25 -20.95 23.95
CA LEU A 434 26.21 -21.86 25.12
C LEU A 434 26.40 -23.34 24.79
N SER A 435 26.57 -23.68 23.51
CA SER A 435 26.79 -25.05 23.04
C SER A 435 27.83 -25.82 23.89
N PRO A 436 27.72 -27.16 24.00
CA PRO A 436 28.42 -27.99 24.99
C PRO A 436 29.94 -27.75 25.07
N GLY A 437 30.44 -27.53 26.26
CA GLY A 437 31.84 -27.20 26.56
C GLY A 437 32.04 -25.81 27.20
N ARG A 438 31.06 -25.00 27.32
CA ARG A 438 31.11 -23.68 27.98
C ARG A 438 30.36 -23.69 29.32
N ASN A 439 30.88 -22.99 30.31
CA ASN A 439 30.39 -22.97 31.70
C ASN A 439 28.96 -22.46 31.80
N PHE A 440 28.07 -23.23 32.42
CA PHE A 440 26.69 -22.85 32.76
C PHE A 440 26.53 -21.43 33.35
N ARG A 441 27.55 -20.99 34.15
CA ARG A 441 27.57 -19.66 34.75
C ARG A 441 27.58 -18.50 33.69
N ARG A 442 28.33 -18.69 32.60
CA ARG A 442 28.35 -17.70 31.48
C ARG A 442 26.99 -17.64 30.79
N TRP A 443 26.36 -18.78 30.69
CA TRP A 443 25.01 -18.94 30.15
C TRP A 443 23.96 -18.14 30.94
N PHE A 444 23.88 -18.42 32.21
CA PHE A 444 22.94 -17.77 33.10
C PHE A 444 23.13 -16.25 33.08
N ILE A 445 24.36 -15.76 33.10
CA ILE A 445 24.67 -14.33 33.01
C ILE A 445 24.19 -13.73 31.68
N ALA A 446 24.43 -14.40 30.54
CA ALA A 446 24.01 -13.86 29.23
C ALA A 446 22.50 -13.81 29.10
N VAL A 447 21.79 -14.88 29.49
CA VAL A 447 20.30 -14.88 29.50
C VAL A 447 19.76 -13.80 30.43
N LEU A 448 20.30 -13.72 31.66
CA LEU A 448 19.88 -12.72 32.63
C LEU A 448 20.15 -11.30 32.11
N SER A 449 21.30 -11.06 31.49
CA SER A 449 21.63 -9.74 30.92
C SER A 449 20.70 -9.35 29.78
N ILE A 450 20.35 -10.28 28.87
CA ILE A 450 19.47 -10.01 27.73
C ILE A 450 18.03 -9.79 28.21
N THR A 451 17.54 -10.63 29.13
CA THR A 451 16.17 -10.46 29.67
C THR A 451 16.06 -9.18 30.50
N SER A 452 17.11 -8.86 31.30
CA SER A 452 17.16 -7.61 32.05
C SER A 452 17.22 -6.40 31.11
N LEU A 453 18.03 -6.45 30.07
CA LEU A 453 18.11 -5.38 29.08
C LEU A 453 16.76 -5.20 28.34
N ALA A 454 16.11 -6.28 27.92
CA ALA A 454 14.80 -6.23 27.30
C ALA A 454 13.75 -5.66 28.26
N LEU A 455 13.77 -6.07 29.53
CA LEU A 455 12.87 -5.55 30.57
C LEU A 455 13.13 -4.06 30.83
N VAL A 456 14.38 -3.65 30.98
CA VAL A 456 14.77 -2.25 31.16
C VAL A 456 14.29 -1.43 29.95
N MET A 457 14.53 -1.91 28.73
CA MET A 457 14.09 -1.21 27.53
C MET A 457 12.57 -1.13 27.41
N THR A 458 11.80 -2.16 27.80
CA THR A 458 10.32 -2.09 27.81
C THR A 458 9.78 -1.05 28.79
N VAL A 459 10.50 -0.85 29.92
CA VAL A 459 10.08 0.09 30.97
C VAL A 459 10.58 1.51 30.71
N THR A 460 11.79 1.65 30.16
CA THR A 460 12.46 2.95 30.00
C THR A 460 12.24 3.60 28.63
N LEU A 461 12.02 2.80 27.58
CA LEU A 461 11.77 3.37 26.27
C LEU A 461 10.38 4.02 26.20
N PRO A 462 10.26 5.20 25.61
CA PRO A 462 8.97 5.85 25.44
C PRO A 462 8.06 4.99 24.55
N LYS A 463 6.77 5.02 24.82
CA LYS A 463 5.79 4.30 24.00
C LYS A 463 5.83 4.84 22.58
N MET A 464 5.99 3.95 21.60
CA MET A 464 6.02 4.30 20.17
C MET A 464 4.76 5.05 19.75
N THR A 465 3.60 4.62 20.23
CA THR A 465 2.32 5.31 19.99
C THR A 465 2.33 6.76 20.47
N GLY A 466 2.92 7.03 21.64
CA GLY A 466 3.09 8.38 22.18
C GLY A 466 4.04 9.26 21.35
N LEU A 467 5.18 8.69 20.92
CA LEU A 467 6.11 9.39 20.01
C LEU A 467 5.45 9.72 18.68
N TYR A 468 4.73 8.77 18.11
CA TYR A 468 4.02 8.96 16.85
C TYR A 468 2.93 10.04 16.97
N ALA A 469 2.08 9.98 18.01
CA ALA A 469 1.06 11.00 18.25
C ALA A 469 1.65 12.39 18.45
N ARG A 470 2.76 12.47 19.18
CA ARG A 470 3.48 13.73 19.36
C ARG A 470 3.98 14.29 18.03
N LYS A 471 4.51 13.46 17.17
CA LYS A 471 4.96 13.87 15.82
C LYS A 471 3.82 14.39 14.94
N ILE A 472 2.66 13.73 14.96
CA ILE A 472 1.47 14.24 14.26
C ILE A 472 1.05 15.58 14.89
N ALA A 473 0.97 15.68 16.22
CA ALA A 473 0.59 16.89 16.90
C ALA A 473 1.51 18.09 16.58
N GLU A 474 2.82 17.86 16.58
CA GLU A 474 3.82 18.87 16.21
C GLU A 474 3.67 19.30 14.73
N SER A 475 3.27 18.39 13.85
CA SER A 475 3.08 18.66 12.42
C SER A 475 1.88 19.56 12.13
N THR A 476 0.84 19.51 12.96
CA THR A 476 -0.41 20.24 12.73
C THR A 476 -0.35 21.71 13.08
N ARG A 477 0.72 22.18 13.78
CA ARG A 477 0.88 23.55 14.29
C ARG A 477 -0.29 24.03 15.15
N ALA A 478 -1.09 23.11 15.68
CA ALA A 478 -2.17 23.45 16.61
C ALA A 478 -1.59 23.98 17.94
N ARG A 479 -2.32 24.87 18.63
CA ARG A 479 -1.91 25.43 19.92
C ARG A 479 -1.91 24.36 21.01
N SER A 480 -2.88 23.45 20.96
CA SER A 480 -2.95 22.30 21.85
C SER A 480 -3.54 21.11 21.09
N THR A 481 -3.07 19.91 21.43
CA THR A 481 -3.53 18.65 20.86
C THR A 481 -3.76 17.66 21.98
N GLU A 482 -4.94 17.04 22.00
CA GLU A 482 -5.31 15.95 22.90
C GLU A 482 -5.52 14.68 22.09
N VAL A 483 -4.87 13.60 22.49
CA VAL A 483 -5.03 12.30 21.85
C VAL A 483 -6.27 11.60 22.40
N LYS A 484 -7.27 11.36 21.55
CA LYS A 484 -8.51 10.65 21.92
C LYS A 484 -8.42 9.16 21.70
N LEU A 485 -7.76 8.75 20.61
CA LEU A 485 -7.58 7.35 20.26
C LEU A 485 -6.26 7.17 19.53
N ILE A 486 -5.51 6.13 19.89
CA ILE A 486 -4.48 5.53 19.03
C ILE A 486 -4.69 4.03 19.09
N ARG A 487 -4.93 3.43 17.93
CA ARG A 487 -5.09 1.99 17.79
C ARG A 487 -4.22 1.49 16.64
N GLU A 488 -3.35 0.57 16.94
CA GLU A 488 -2.56 -0.15 15.95
C GLU A 488 -3.37 -1.37 15.45
N GLY A 489 -4.33 -1.08 14.56
CA GLY A 489 -5.24 -2.09 14.01
C GLY A 489 -4.60 -3.01 12.98
N ARG A 490 -5.38 -3.98 12.48
CA ARG A 490 -4.95 -4.88 11.39
C ARG A 490 -4.76 -4.11 10.08
N ALA A 491 -5.70 -3.26 9.73
CA ALA A 491 -5.71 -2.52 8.47
C ALA A 491 -4.86 -1.25 8.52
N ALA A 492 -4.95 -0.49 9.60
CA ALA A 492 -4.30 0.80 9.73
C ALA A 492 -3.92 1.11 11.18
N VAL A 493 -3.03 2.09 11.35
CA VAL A 493 -2.86 2.80 12.62
C VAL A 493 -3.88 3.94 12.63
N VAL A 494 -4.92 3.78 13.45
CA VAL A 494 -5.98 4.78 13.64
C VAL A 494 -5.54 5.75 14.72
N THR A 495 -5.57 7.05 14.42
CA THR A 495 -5.28 8.10 15.40
C THR A 495 -6.36 9.16 15.34
N VAL A 496 -6.97 9.48 16.48
CA VAL A 496 -7.95 10.56 16.61
C VAL A 496 -7.41 11.61 17.57
N LEU A 497 -7.35 12.84 17.10
CA LEU A 497 -6.81 13.97 17.84
C LEU A 497 -7.85 15.07 17.95
N ASP A 498 -8.09 15.59 19.16
CA ASP A 498 -8.75 16.87 19.36
C ASP A 498 -7.70 17.98 19.34
N GLN A 499 -7.90 18.94 18.47
CA GLN A 499 -6.99 20.05 18.24
C GLN A 499 -7.66 21.38 18.51
N SER A 500 -6.90 22.33 19.06
CA SER A 500 -7.36 23.71 19.26
C SER A 500 -6.45 24.66 18.53
N ASP A 501 -7.04 25.46 17.64
CA ASP A 501 -6.36 26.47 16.84
C ASP A 501 -7.04 27.83 17.09
N PRO A 502 -6.30 28.93 17.31
CA PRO A 502 -6.90 30.24 17.57
C PRO A 502 -7.77 30.79 16.45
N GLN A 503 -7.53 30.37 15.19
CA GLN A 503 -8.27 30.82 14.03
C GLN A 503 -9.37 29.84 13.59
N LYS A 504 -9.15 28.54 13.82
CA LYS A 504 -10.04 27.47 13.35
C LYS A 504 -10.96 26.91 14.43
N GLY A 505 -10.78 27.34 15.71
CA GLY A 505 -11.52 26.79 16.86
C GLY A 505 -11.03 25.41 17.27
N THR A 506 -11.88 24.67 18.00
CA THR A 506 -11.61 23.27 18.39
C THR A 506 -12.22 22.33 17.35
N TYR A 507 -11.43 21.37 16.90
CA TYR A 507 -11.86 20.39 15.89
C TYR A 507 -11.20 19.05 16.16
N ARG A 508 -11.78 17.98 15.62
CA ARG A 508 -11.29 16.60 15.73
C ARG A 508 -10.84 16.11 14.36
N ASP A 509 -9.63 15.57 14.31
CA ASP A 509 -9.07 14.97 13.12
C ASP A 509 -8.90 13.47 13.28
N LEU A 510 -9.26 12.73 12.22
CA LEU A 510 -9.00 11.31 12.05
C LEU A 510 -7.82 11.12 11.11
N TYR A 511 -6.82 10.38 11.57
CA TYR A 511 -5.67 9.96 10.77
C TYR A 511 -5.68 8.44 10.61
N LEU A 512 -5.53 7.96 9.39
CA LEU A 512 -5.24 6.57 9.09
C LEU A 512 -3.83 6.47 8.52
N ASN A 513 -2.99 5.66 9.15
CA ASN A 513 -1.58 5.53 8.76
C ASN A 513 -0.84 6.89 8.64
N GLY A 514 -1.20 7.86 9.46
CA GLY A 514 -0.59 9.20 9.47
C GLY A 514 -1.10 10.15 8.38
N VAL A 515 -2.06 9.75 7.57
CA VAL A 515 -2.75 10.60 6.60
C VAL A 515 -4.06 11.07 7.21
N GLU A 516 -4.35 12.37 7.13
CA GLU A 516 -5.64 12.93 7.55
C GLU A 516 -6.73 12.47 6.58
N GLU A 517 -7.71 11.72 7.09
CA GLU A 517 -8.82 11.17 6.31
C GLU A 517 -10.12 11.94 6.51
N ALA A 518 -10.35 12.43 7.70
CA ALA A 518 -11.52 13.21 8.03
C ALA A 518 -11.22 14.22 9.13
N SER A 519 -11.99 15.31 9.12
CA SER A 519 -11.88 16.37 10.11
C SER A 519 -13.27 16.96 10.41
N THR A 520 -13.48 17.35 11.68
CA THR A 520 -14.67 18.14 12.05
C THR A 520 -14.48 19.64 11.78
N ARG A 521 -13.40 20.04 11.10
CA ARG A 521 -13.24 21.41 10.59
C ARG A 521 -14.41 21.77 9.68
N TYR A 522 -14.85 23.00 9.77
CA TYR A 522 -16.04 23.49 9.07
C TYR A 522 -16.13 23.05 7.61
N TRP A 523 -15.08 23.33 6.82
CA TRP A 523 -15.10 23.06 5.36
C TRP A 523 -15.11 21.55 5.04
N HIS A 524 -14.45 20.73 5.84
CA HIS A 524 -14.42 19.28 5.67
C HIS A 524 -15.80 18.69 6.03
N THR A 525 -16.33 19.05 7.18
CA THR A 525 -17.67 18.60 7.59
C THR A 525 -18.75 19.04 6.59
N GLN A 526 -18.66 20.27 6.07
CA GLN A 526 -19.57 20.78 5.05
C GLN A 526 -19.53 19.91 3.78
N LEU A 527 -18.32 19.59 3.30
CA LEU A 527 -18.14 18.76 2.11
C LEU A 527 -18.73 17.35 2.31
N PHE A 528 -18.36 16.67 3.40
CA PHE A 528 -18.83 15.31 3.67
C PHE A 528 -20.33 15.25 3.87
N LYS A 529 -20.91 16.26 4.53
CA LYS A 529 -22.37 16.37 4.64
C LYS A 529 -23.03 16.57 3.28
N LEU A 530 -22.46 17.42 2.44
CA LEU A 530 -22.98 17.66 1.08
C LEU A 530 -22.82 16.41 0.21
N LEU A 531 -21.65 15.75 0.25
CA LEU A 531 -21.36 14.50 -0.48
C LEU A 531 -22.36 13.38 -0.11
N GLY A 532 -22.76 13.30 1.17
CA GLY A 532 -23.74 12.31 1.61
C GLY A 532 -25.17 12.62 1.19
N ILE A 533 -25.64 13.85 1.46
CA ILE A 533 -27.06 14.16 1.30
C ILE A 533 -27.45 14.54 -0.14
N PHE A 534 -26.60 15.24 -0.87
CA PHE A 534 -26.97 15.82 -2.15
C PHE A 534 -27.23 14.77 -3.25
N PRO A 535 -26.43 13.69 -3.41
CA PRO A 535 -26.73 12.62 -4.37
C PRO A 535 -28.10 11.97 -4.12
N VAL A 536 -28.49 11.82 -2.83
CA VAL A 536 -29.77 11.27 -2.43
C VAL A 536 -30.93 12.19 -2.85
N MET A 537 -30.75 13.51 -2.67
CA MET A 537 -31.76 14.51 -3.02
C MET A 537 -31.90 14.73 -4.51
N VAL A 538 -30.82 14.64 -5.26
CA VAL A 538 -30.81 14.81 -6.74
C VAL A 538 -31.49 13.64 -7.44
N HIS A 539 -31.47 12.45 -6.86
CA HIS A 539 -32.16 11.30 -7.42
C HIS A 539 -33.67 11.62 -7.62
N GLU A 540 -34.11 11.58 -8.88
CA GLU A 540 -35.43 12.15 -9.27
C GLU A 540 -36.62 11.35 -8.76
N ALA A 541 -36.51 10.03 -8.58
CA ALA A 541 -37.62 9.20 -8.15
C ALA A 541 -37.99 9.47 -6.68
N ASP A 542 -39.27 9.72 -6.43
CA ASP A 542 -39.82 9.84 -5.09
C ASP A 542 -40.26 8.46 -4.58
N LYS A 543 -39.23 7.64 -4.32
CA LYS A 543 -39.32 6.25 -3.83
C LYS A 543 -38.34 6.02 -2.69
N PRO A 544 -38.56 4.98 -1.87
CA PRO A 544 -37.55 4.51 -0.92
C PRO A 544 -36.24 4.18 -1.63
N LYS A 545 -35.10 4.61 -1.06
CA LYS A 545 -33.80 4.50 -1.67
C LYS A 545 -32.89 3.54 -0.94
N GLU A 546 -32.21 2.68 -1.70
CA GLU A 546 -31.09 1.88 -1.24
C GLU A 546 -29.77 2.55 -1.64
N VAL A 547 -28.93 2.79 -0.67
CA VAL A 547 -27.70 3.55 -0.85
C VAL A 547 -26.48 2.71 -0.46
N LEU A 548 -25.40 2.84 -1.24
CA LEU A 548 -24.10 2.30 -0.90
C LEU A 548 -23.12 3.45 -0.67
N VAL A 549 -22.39 3.42 0.44
CA VAL A 549 -21.23 4.28 0.71
C VAL A 549 -19.96 3.41 0.76
N ILE A 550 -18.99 3.73 -0.07
CA ILE A 550 -17.66 3.10 -0.08
C ILE A 550 -16.70 4.01 0.68
N ALA A 551 -16.04 3.46 1.68
CA ALA A 551 -15.30 4.09 2.75
C ALA A 551 -16.18 4.80 3.79
N PHE A 552 -15.89 4.48 5.07
CA PHE A 552 -16.63 5.02 6.22
C PHE A 552 -16.01 6.31 6.76
N GLY A 553 -14.66 6.34 6.85
CA GLY A 553 -13.93 7.44 7.45
C GLY A 553 -14.41 7.74 8.88
N ALA A 554 -14.85 8.98 9.14
CA ALA A 554 -15.48 9.40 10.41
C ALA A 554 -17.02 9.19 10.42
N GLY A 555 -17.59 8.57 9.38
CA GLY A 555 -19.01 8.31 9.25
C GLY A 555 -19.86 9.56 8.92
N ILE A 556 -19.26 10.71 8.61
CA ILE A 556 -20.00 11.95 8.36
C ILE A 556 -20.84 11.82 7.09
N THR A 557 -20.27 11.28 6.02
CA THR A 557 -20.98 11.03 4.75
C THR A 557 -22.08 10.00 4.94
N ALA A 558 -21.81 8.87 5.59
CA ALA A 558 -22.81 7.83 5.88
C ALA A 558 -23.94 8.35 6.77
N GLY A 559 -23.61 9.11 7.81
CA GLY A 559 -24.60 9.78 8.66
C GLY A 559 -25.48 10.77 7.89
N SER A 560 -24.88 11.51 6.96
CA SER A 560 -25.57 12.47 6.13
C SER A 560 -26.56 11.82 5.16
N VAL A 561 -26.22 10.66 4.60
CA VAL A 561 -27.16 9.82 3.84
C VAL A 561 -28.37 9.45 4.68
N LEU A 562 -28.15 8.99 5.92
CA LEU A 562 -29.24 8.60 6.83
C LEU A 562 -30.01 9.78 7.45
N ALA A 563 -29.57 11.02 7.22
CA ALA A 563 -30.36 12.21 7.57
C ALA A 563 -31.60 12.34 6.69
N SER A 564 -31.62 11.76 5.49
CA SER A 564 -32.81 11.67 4.64
C SER A 564 -33.77 10.57 5.12
N ASP A 565 -35.03 10.88 5.23
CA ASP A 565 -36.09 9.91 5.51
C ASP A 565 -36.41 8.99 4.32
N GLN A 566 -36.01 9.39 3.12
CA GLN A 566 -36.15 8.59 1.91
C GLN A 566 -35.23 7.38 1.83
N VAL A 567 -34.13 7.35 2.60
CA VAL A 567 -33.17 6.23 2.63
C VAL A 567 -33.73 5.13 3.54
N VAL A 568 -33.99 3.96 2.97
CA VAL A 568 -34.51 2.79 3.72
C VAL A 568 -33.40 1.82 4.13
N SER A 569 -32.31 1.78 3.37
CA SER A 569 -31.15 0.94 3.64
C SER A 569 -29.87 1.66 3.19
N LEU A 570 -28.88 1.67 4.05
CA LEU A 570 -27.53 2.13 3.77
C LEU A 570 -26.53 0.99 4.02
N ASP A 571 -25.94 0.49 2.96
CA ASP A 571 -24.75 -0.36 3.05
C ASP A 571 -23.50 0.52 3.07
N THR A 572 -22.58 0.23 3.96
CA THR A 572 -21.26 0.90 3.97
C THR A 572 -20.17 -0.15 3.97
N VAL A 573 -19.21 0.02 3.08
CA VAL A 573 -18.10 -0.90 2.89
C VAL A 573 -16.78 -0.20 3.27
N ASP A 574 -16.00 -0.79 4.17
CA ASP A 574 -14.70 -0.25 4.55
C ASP A 574 -13.70 -1.39 4.83
N LEU A 575 -12.43 -1.14 4.48
CA LEU A 575 -11.31 -2.05 4.78
C LEU A 575 -10.96 -2.10 6.26
N ASN A 576 -11.26 -1.02 6.99
CA ASN A 576 -10.92 -0.91 8.40
C ASN A 576 -12.04 -1.53 9.27
N PRO A 577 -11.75 -2.57 10.06
CA PRO A 577 -12.73 -3.15 10.98
C PRO A 577 -13.02 -2.27 12.20
N ASP A 578 -12.16 -1.28 12.50
CA ASP A 578 -12.24 -0.47 13.71
C ASP A 578 -13.18 0.76 13.56
N VAL A 579 -14.05 0.76 12.55
CA VAL A 579 -14.94 1.90 12.22
C VAL A 579 -15.98 2.20 13.31
N GLU A 580 -16.40 1.22 14.10
CA GLU A 580 -17.33 1.44 15.21
C GLU A 580 -16.73 2.32 16.32
N ASP A 581 -15.47 2.05 16.68
CA ASP A 581 -14.76 2.88 17.65
C ASP A 581 -14.55 4.31 17.15
N ILE A 582 -14.31 4.45 15.83
CA ILE A 582 -14.21 5.76 15.19
C ILE A 582 -15.57 6.46 15.25
N ASN A 583 -16.66 5.77 14.85
CA ASN A 583 -18.02 6.32 14.90
C ASN A 583 -18.34 6.95 16.24
N ASN A 584 -18.00 6.25 17.33
CA ASN A 584 -18.31 6.68 18.70
C ASN A 584 -17.63 8.00 19.10
N LEU A 585 -16.51 8.32 18.45
CA LEU A 585 -15.82 9.60 18.66
C LEU A 585 -16.37 10.75 17.82
N PHE A 586 -17.17 10.49 16.76
CA PHE A 586 -17.68 11.50 15.84
C PHE A 586 -19.21 11.59 15.83
N THR A 587 -19.88 11.09 16.87
CA THR A 587 -21.36 11.06 16.95
C THR A 587 -22.02 12.44 16.87
N ASP A 588 -21.31 13.48 17.26
CA ASP A 588 -21.73 14.88 17.21
C ASP A 588 -21.88 15.42 15.78
N VAL A 589 -21.18 14.83 14.79
CA VAL A 589 -21.21 15.25 13.38
C VAL A 589 -21.78 14.19 12.45
N ASN A 590 -21.73 12.89 12.80
CA ASN A 590 -22.22 11.78 12.00
C ASN A 590 -23.61 11.28 12.42
N GLY A 591 -24.15 11.78 13.57
CA GLY A 591 -25.47 11.44 14.07
C GLY A 591 -25.61 10.00 14.54
N ASP A 592 -24.49 9.40 15.00
CA ASP A 592 -24.40 8.04 15.53
C ASP A 592 -24.92 6.98 14.55
N VAL A 593 -24.35 7.01 13.36
CA VAL A 593 -24.83 6.22 12.22
C VAL A 593 -24.78 4.72 12.48
N PHE A 594 -23.78 4.25 13.23
CA PHE A 594 -23.52 2.83 13.45
C PHE A 594 -24.67 2.14 14.21
N HIS A 595 -25.35 2.84 15.09
CA HIS A 595 -26.47 2.32 15.88
C HIS A 595 -27.86 2.49 15.21
N LYS A 596 -27.91 2.93 13.95
CA LYS A 596 -29.18 3.08 13.24
C LYS A 596 -29.61 1.79 12.55
N ARG A 597 -30.88 1.38 12.66
CA ARG A 597 -31.40 0.15 12.07
C ARG A 597 -31.26 0.05 10.54
N ARG A 598 -31.15 1.19 9.87
CA ARG A 598 -30.99 1.27 8.40
C ARG A 598 -29.56 1.16 7.93
N PHE A 599 -28.59 1.07 8.85
CA PHE A 599 -27.16 1.00 8.59
C PHE A 599 -26.68 -0.44 8.60
N HIS A 600 -25.94 -0.83 7.57
CA HIS A 600 -25.33 -2.15 7.44
C HIS A 600 -23.85 -1.97 7.09
N PHE A 601 -22.97 -2.48 7.92
CA PHE A 601 -21.54 -2.40 7.72
C PHE A 601 -20.98 -3.70 7.14
N HIS A 602 -20.12 -3.57 6.11
CA HIS A 602 -19.41 -4.66 5.45
C HIS A 602 -17.92 -4.39 5.51
N ASN A 603 -17.17 -5.24 6.24
CA ASN A 603 -15.71 -5.15 6.25
C ASN A 603 -15.12 -5.85 5.04
N ASP A 604 -14.95 -5.13 3.95
CA ASP A 604 -14.42 -5.63 2.67
C ASP A 604 -13.79 -4.49 1.86
N ASP A 605 -13.14 -4.85 0.75
CA ASP A 605 -12.72 -3.91 -0.30
C ASP A 605 -13.93 -3.41 -1.08
N GLY A 606 -14.05 -2.09 -1.24
CA GLY A 606 -15.23 -1.47 -1.88
C GLY A 606 -15.44 -1.89 -3.33
N ARG A 607 -14.35 -2.06 -4.10
CA ARG A 607 -14.43 -2.56 -5.48
C ARG A 607 -14.80 -4.04 -5.52
N ASN A 608 -14.20 -4.83 -4.65
CA ASN A 608 -14.51 -6.25 -4.57
C ASN A 608 -15.96 -6.48 -4.17
N TYR A 609 -16.48 -5.71 -3.22
CA TYR A 609 -17.88 -5.74 -2.84
C TYR A 609 -18.82 -5.46 -4.03
N LEU A 610 -18.53 -4.43 -4.86
CA LEU A 610 -19.28 -4.15 -6.07
C LEU A 610 -19.24 -5.32 -7.08
N VAL A 611 -18.12 -6.00 -7.20
CA VAL A 611 -17.97 -7.13 -8.15
C VAL A 611 -18.72 -8.36 -7.65
N THR A 612 -18.66 -8.65 -6.35
CA THR A 612 -19.20 -9.88 -5.75
C THR A 612 -20.66 -9.76 -5.32
N SER A 613 -21.15 -8.56 -4.98
CA SER A 613 -22.55 -8.33 -4.59
C SER A 613 -23.47 -8.33 -5.80
N ASN A 614 -24.67 -8.90 -5.66
CA ASN A 614 -25.73 -8.83 -6.65
C ASN A 614 -26.70 -7.66 -6.42
N LYS A 615 -26.54 -6.94 -5.32
CA LYS A 615 -27.41 -5.82 -4.95
C LYS A 615 -27.19 -4.64 -5.91
N ARG A 616 -28.26 -3.94 -6.22
CA ARG A 616 -28.25 -2.69 -7.00
C ARG A 616 -28.75 -1.55 -6.15
N TYR A 617 -28.27 -0.37 -6.42
CA TYR A 617 -28.47 0.80 -5.59
C TYR A 617 -29.04 1.96 -6.39
N ASP A 618 -29.89 2.77 -5.74
CA ASP A 618 -30.36 4.06 -6.26
C ASP A 618 -29.22 5.09 -6.23
N VAL A 619 -28.40 5.04 -5.19
CA VAL A 619 -27.27 5.96 -5.02
C VAL A 619 -26.04 5.18 -4.58
N ILE A 620 -24.91 5.42 -5.25
CA ILE A 620 -23.60 4.95 -4.80
C ILE A 620 -22.73 6.17 -4.54
N ILE A 621 -22.08 6.21 -3.39
CA ILE A 621 -21.14 7.26 -2.99
C ILE A 621 -19.80 6.62 -2.69
N CYS A 622 -18.75 7.10 -3.33
CA CYS A 622 -17.38 6.71 -3.03
C CYS A 622 -16.67 7.87 -2.31
N ASP A 623 -16.54 7.74 -1.00
CA ASP A 623 -15.87 8.68 -0.11
C ASP A 623 -14.48 8.17 0.27
N SER A 624 -13.79 7.61 -0.73
CA SER A 624 -12.50 6.98 -0.51
C SER A 624 -11.37 7.99 -0.37
N THR A 625 -10.32 7.54 0.25
CA THR A 625 -9.08 8.28 0.46
C THR A 625 -8.40 8.68 -0.85
N HIS A 626 -7.30 9.37 -0.73
CA HIS A 626 -6.56 9.92 -1.85
C HIS A 626 -6.18 8.86 -2.91
N PRO A 627 -6.36 9.12 -4.23
CA PRO A 627 -6.09 8.18 -5.32
C PRO A 627 -4.63 7.69 -5.43
N ARG A 628 -3.70 8.27 -4.65
CA ARG A 628 -2.32 7.78 -4.50
C ARG A 628 -2.16 6.74 -3.40
N ALA A 629 -3.17 6.59 -2.53
CA ALA A 629 -3.09 5.67 -1.43
C ALA A 629 -3.10 4.22 -1.95
N TYR A 630 -2.26 3.39 -1.33
CA TYR A 630 -2.10 1.98 -1.70
C TYR A 630 -3.43 1.20 -1.68
N ASP A 631 -4.33 1.57 -0.78
CA ASP A 631 -5.63 0.94 -0.58
C ASP A 631 -6.76 1.52 -1.44
N SER A 632 -6.56 2.70 -2.07
CA SER A 632 -7.64 3.44 -2.73
C SER A 632 -7.48 3.65 -4.23
N TRP A 633 -6.27 3.51 -4.80
CA TRP A 633 -6.02 3.79 -6.22
C TRP A 633 -6.94 3.01 -7.17
N ILE A 634 -7.32 1.77 -6.81
CA ILE A 634 -8.20 0.91 -7.60
C ILE A 634 -9.63 1.45 -7.71
N LEU A 635 -10.03 2.41 -6.87
CA LEU A 635 -11.32 3.09 -6.87
C LEU A 635 -11.37 4.30 -7.82
N TYR A 636 -10.31 4.52 -8.61
CA TYR A 636 -10.16 5.66 -9.52
C TYR A 636 -9.85 5.22 -10.97
N THR A 637 -10.18 3.97 -11.32
CA THR A 637 -9.94 3.38 -12.65
C THR A 637 -11.24 3.26 -13.46
N GLU A 638 -11.12 3.16 -14.78
CA GLU A 638 -12.28 2.95 -15.67
C GLU A 638 -13.04 1.68 -15.29
N GLU A 639 -12.32 0.60 -14.94
CA GLU A 639 -12.90 -0.68 -14.56
C GLU A 639 -13.73 -0.58 -13.28
N PHE A 640 -13.27 0.19 -12.29
CA PHE A 640 -14.08 0.50 -11.10
C PHE A 640 -15.35 1.24 -11.46
N TYR A 641 -15.27 2.28 -12.26
CA TYR A 641 -16.46 3.05 -12.69
C TYR A 641 -17.45 2.20 -13.46
N ARG A 642 -16.99 1.27 -14.28
CA ARG A 642 -17.86 0.30 -14.93
C ARG A 642 -18.50 -0.68 -13.97
N ALA A 643 -17.82 -1.08 -12.90
CA ALA A 643 -18.39 -1.90 -11.84
C ALA A 643 -19.49 -1.12 -11.08
N VAL A 644 -19.24 0.14 -10.75
CA VAL A 644 -20.25 1.05 -10.18
C VAL A 644 -21.48 1.15 -11.10
N GLN A 645 -21.28 1.40 -12.40
CA GLN A 645 -22.36 1.52 -13.39
C GLN A 645 -23.23 0.26 -13.44
N LYS A 646 -22.65 -0.93 -13.32
CA LYS A 646 -23.39 -2.20 -13.30
C LYS A 646 -24.26 -2.37 -12.06
N ARG A 647 -23.88 -1.77 -10.92
CA ARG A 647 -24.59 -1.86 -9.64
C ARG A 647 -25.53 -0.68 -9.38
N LEU A 648 -25.51 0.33 -10.21
CA LEU A 648 -26.54 1.37 -10.23
C LEU A 648 -27.82 0.87 -10.89
N LEU A 649 -28.96 1.33 -10.36
CA LEU A 649 -30.23 1.25 -11.07
C LEU A 649 -30.23 2.19 -12.29
N PRO A 650 -31.11 2.01 -13.28
CA PRO A 650 -31.11 2.83 -14.50
C PRO A 650 -31.27 4.34 -14.26
N ASP A 651 -31.94 4.72 -13.17
CA ASP A 651 -32.10 6.10 -12.68
C ASP A 651 -31.10 6.49 -11.59
N GLY A 652 -30.12 5.62 -11.33
CA GLY A 652 -29.17 5.75 -10.21
C GLY A 652 -28.20 6.91 -10.36
N VAL A 653 -27.73 7.40 -9.21
CA VAL A 653 -26.78 8.51 -9.08
C VAL A 653 -25.47 8.00 -8.47
N PHE A 654 -24.35 8.45 -9.01
CA PHE A 654 -23.03 8.16 -8.45
C PHE A 654 -22.31 9.44 -8.04
N ALA A 655 -21.76 9.45 -6.84
CA ALA A 655 -20.89 10.54 -6.37
C ALA A 655 -19.53 10.00 -5.93
N GLN A 656 -18.48 10.74 -6.29
CA GLN A 656 -17.10 10.39 -5.90
C GLN A 656 -16.37 11.60 -5.35
N TRP A 657 -15.81 11.45 -4.16
CA TRP A 657 -14.84 12.37 -3.59
C TRP A 657 -13.60 12.47 -4.48
N VAL A 658 -13.05 13.66 -4.61
CA VAL A 658 -11.85 13.92 -5.39
C VAL A 658 -11.01 15.03 -4.77
N PRO A 659 -9.69 14.84 -4.60
CA PRO A 659 -8.81 15.92 -4.17
C PRO A 659 -8.56 16.88 -5.32
N VAL A 660 -8.50 18.17 -5.02
CA VAL A 660 -8.26 19.21 -6.03
C VAL A 660 -7.00 20.01 -5.77
N LEU A 661 -6.40 19.89 -4.59
CA LEU A 661 -5.22 20.64 -4.16
C LEU A 661 -4.15 19.73 -3.53
N GLY A 662 -2.97 20.32 -3.36
CA GLY A 662 -1.89 19.75 -2.55
C GLY A 662 -1.25 18.50 -3.12
N SER A 663 -2.02 17.56 -3.51
CA SER A 663 -1.58 16.23 -3.89
C SER A 663 -1.90 15.85 -5.33
N MET A 664 -2.61 16.71 -6.06
CA MET A 664 -2.96 16.44 -7.46
C MET A 664 -2.40 17.52 -8.39
N ARG A 665 -1.75 17.10 -9.47
CA ARG A 665 -1.33 17.97 -10.57
C ARG A 665 -2.48 18.24 -11.51
N GLY A 666 -2.43 19.37 -12.22
CA GLY A 666 -3.45 19.72 -13.19
C GLY A 666 -3.65 18.72 -14.33
N ASP A 667 -2.58 18.07 -14.79
CA ASP A 667 -2.68 17.02 -15.80
C ASP A 667 -3.33 15.74 -15.24
N LEU A 668 -2.98 15.35 -14.01
CA LEU A 668 -3.60 14.20 -13.34
C LEU A 668 -5.08 14.44 -13.08
N PHE A 669 -5.45 15.65 -12.71
CA PHE A 669 -6.86 16.01 -12.55
C PHE A 669 -7.62 15.89 -13.87
N ARG A 670 -7.05 16.34 -15.00
CA ARG A 670 -7.65 16.14 -16.33
C ARG A 670 -7.78 14.68 -16.73
N ILE A 671 -6.75 13.86 -16.46
CA ILE A 671 -6.81 12.41 -16.67
C ILE A 671 -7.95 11.79 -15.85
N HIS A 672 -8.09 12.21 -14.59
CA HIS A 672 -9.16 11.72 -13.73
C HIS A 672 -10.55 12.11 -14.26
N LEU A 673 -10.75 13.38 -14.60
CA LEU A 673 -12.01 13.82 -15.22
C LEU A 673 -12.32 13.07 -16.50
N ASN A 674 -11.30 12.83 -17.34
CA ASN A 674 -11.46 12.07 -18.59
C ASN A 674 -11.86 10.62 -18.31
N THR A 675 -11.23 9.96 -17.32
CA THR A 675 -11.55 8.60 -16.90
C THR A 675 -12.99 8.49 -16.40
N PHE A 676 -13.40 9.39 -15.52
CA PHE A 676 -14.74 9.41 -14.95
C PHE A 676 -15.80 9.65 -16.01
N ARG A 677 -15.59 10.66 -16.87
CA ARG A 677 -16.53 11.06 -17.91
C ARG A 677 -16.71 10.02 -19.00
N ARG A 678 -15.70 9.19 -19.25
CA ARG A 678 -15.77 8.08 -20.23
C ARG A 678 -16.84 7.06 -19.87
N VAL A 679 -17.12 6.88 -18.59
CA VAL A 679 -18.18 5.97 -18.09
C VAL A 679 -19.45 6.74 -17.77
N PHE A 680 -19.33 7.95 -17.25
CA PHE A 680 -20.46 8.80 -16.83
C PHE A 680 -20.50 10.10 -17.64
N PRO A 681 -21.19 10.12 -18.78
CA PRO A 681 -21.19 11.28 -19.68
C PRO A 681 -21.85 12.53 -19.09
N HIS A 682 -22.81 12.34 -18.15
CA HIS A 682 -23.51 13.43 -17.47
C HIS A 682 -22.91 13.70 -16.08
N ALA A 683 -21.59 13.95 -16.08
CA ALA A 683 -20.86 14.27 -14.87
C ALA A 683 -20.81 15.78 -14.60
N THR A 684 -20.84 16.15 -13.32
CA THR A 684 -20.68 17.53 -12.84
C THR A 684 -19.67 17.57 -11.70
N LEU A 685 -18.96 18.69 -11.54
CA LEU A 685 -18.01 18.91 -10.44
C LEU A 685 -18.60 19.88 -9.42
N TRP A 686 -18.51 19.49 -8.16
CA TRP A 686 -18.99 20.24 -7.01
C TRP A 686 -17.81 20.49 -6.06
N TYR A 687 -17.56 21.73 -5.73
CA TYR A 687 -16.37 22.14 -4.97
C TYR A 687 -16.75 23.02 -3.78
N VAL A 688 -16.25 22.68 -2.61
CA VAL A 688 -16.39 23.48 -1.40
C VAL A 688 -15.25 24.49 -1.35
N TYR A 689 -15.57 25.76 -1.51
CA TYR A 689 -14.58 26.84 -1.52
C TYR A 689 -13.80 26.89 -0.20
N GLY A 690 -12.49 27.03 -0.33
CA GLY A 690 -11.59 27.06 0.84
C GLY A 690 -11.15 25.69 1.32
N SER A 691 -11.72 24.59 0.79
CA SER A 691 -11.21 23.23 1.00
C SER A 691 -10.22 22.86 -0.10
N ASP A 692 -9.52 21.75 0.09
CA ASP A 692 -8.66 21.10 -0.90
C ASP A 692 -9.38 19.95 -1.62
N GLN A 693 -10.70 19.90 -1.51
CA GLN A 693 -11.52 18.75 -1.87
C GLN A 693 -12.76 19.16 -2.64
N ALA A 694 -13.20 18.27 -3.53
CA ALA A 694 -14.41 18.38 -4.32
C ALA A 694 -15.07 17.01 -4.43
N PHE A 695 -16.18 16.92 -5.13
CA PHE A 695 -16.73 15.64 -5.58
C PHE A 695 -17.28 15.74 -6.99
N LEU A 696 -17.22 14.63 -7.70
CA LEU A 696 -17.88 14.42 -8.96
C LEU A 696 -19.25 13.81 -8.71
N LEU A 697 -20.26 14.28 -9.43
CA LEU A 697 -21.60 13.75 -9.39
C LEU A 697 -22.00 13.32 -10.80
N ALA A 698 -22.36 12.06 -10.96
CA ALA A 698 -22.90 11.49 -12.20
C ALA A 698 -24.38 11.21 -12.07
N THR A 699 -25.13 11.63 -13.03
CA THR A 699 -26.59 11.42 -13.13
C THR A 699 -26.94 10.73 -14.45
N PRO A 700 -28.07 10.01 -14.56
CA PRO A 700 -28.44 9.30 -15.80
C PRO A 700 -28.77 10.25 -16.96
N LYS A 701 -29.11 11.51 -16.65
CA LYS A 701 -29.39 12.59 -17.58
C LYS A 701 -28.64 13.85 -17.15
N PRO A 702 -28.52 14.89 -17.99
CA PRO A 702 -27.99 16.17 -17.55
C PRO A 702 -28.75 16.65 -16.31
N ILE A 703 -27.97 17.07 -15.28
CA ILE A 703 -28.53 17.45 -14.00
C ILE A 703 -29.50 18.60 -14.15
N SER A 704 -30.66 18.49 -13.50
CA SER A 704 -31.68 19.54 -13.37
C SER A 704 -32.06 19.65 -11.91
N LEU A 705 -32.09 20.85 -11.37
CA LEU A 705 -32.42 21.09 -9.96
C LEU A 705 -33.86 21.60 -9.85
N ASN A 706 -34.73 20.77 -9.33
CA ASN A 706 -36.07 21.23 -8.93
C ASN A 706 -35.97 21.93 -7.58
N VAL A 707 -35.96 23.26 -7.59
CA VAL A 707 -35.74 24.10 -6.40
C VAL A 707 -36.74 23.84 -5.29
N GLU A 708 -38.04 23.72 -5.63
CA GLU A 708 -39.10 23.50 -4.64
C GLU A 708 -38.94 22.16 -3.95
N ARG A 709 -38.77 21.10 -4.73
CA ARG A 709 -38.58 19.74 -4.21
C ARG A 709 -37.32 19.63 -3.34
N LEU A 710 -36.23 20.18 -3.80
CA LEU A 710 -34.95 20.14 -3.05
C LEU A 710 -35.08 20.93 -1.74
N GLN A 711 -35.75 22.11 -1.77
CA GLN A 711 -35.96 22.87 -0.54
C GLN A 711 -36.85 22.12 0.46
N GLN A 712 -37.91 21.49 0.00
CA GLN A 712 -38.79 20.66 0.86
C GLN A 712 -38.03 19.50 1.51
N GLN A 713 -37.07 18.91 0.81
CA GLN A 713 -36.20 17.86 1.38
C GLN A 713 -35.19 18.42 2.39
N LEU A 714 -34.61 19.59 2.12
CA LEU A 714 -33.70 20.28 3.05
C LEU A 714 -34.43 20.69 4.35
N ASP A 715 -35.68 21.16 4.25
CA ASP A 715 -36.50 21.56 5.39
C ASP A 715 -36.84 20.37 6.33
N LYS A 716 -36.80 19.14 5.81
CA LYS A 716 -37.04 17.90 6.58
C LYS A 716 -35.81 17.35 7.27
N LEU A 717 -34.62 17.92 7.03
CA LEU A 717 -33.41 17.42 7.63
C LEU A 717 -33.46 17.52 9.17
N PRO A 718 -33.01 16.49 9.87
CA PRO A 718 -33.06 16.46 11.32
C PRO A 718 -32.09 17.52 11.94
N LYS A 719 -32.43 18.02 13.11
CA LYS A 719 -31.68 19.09 13.81
C LYS A 719 -30.20 18.72 14.03
N TRP A 720 -29.90 17.46 14.30
CA TRP A 720 -28.51 17.01 14.51
C TRP A 720 -27.65 17.17 13.26
N PHE A 721 -28.23 17.23 12.07
CA PHE A 721 -27.55 17.47 10.81
C PHE A 721 -26.93 18.87 10.74
N ARG A 722 -27.51 19.85 11.47
CA ARG A 722 -26.99 21.23 11.60
C ARG A 722 -26.83 21.91 10.24
N ALA A 723 -27.85 21.76 9.36
CA ALA A 723 -27.84 22.26 7.99
C ALA A 723 -27.57 23.77 7.88
N GLU A 724 -28.10 24.58 8.79
CA GLU A 724 -27.88 26.03 8.83
C GLU A 724 -26.44 26.38 9.17
N GLU A 725 -25.88 25.71 10.17
CA GLU A 725 -24.50 25.93 10.60
C GLU A 725 -23.50 25.67 9.49
N TYR A 726 -23.71 24.59 8.71
CA TYR A 726 -22.86 24.24 7.58
C TYR A 726 -23.32 24.84 6.25
N GLN A 727 -24.26 25.82 6.25
CA GLN A 727 -24.73 26.48 5.05
C GLN A 727 -25.15 25.52 3.92
N ILE A 728 -25.92 24.51 4.26
CA ILE A 728 -26.51 23.53 3.32
C ILE A 728 -28.02 23.37 3.53
N ASN A 729 -28.66 24.38 4.14
CA ASN A 729 -30.09 24.40 4.45
C ASN A 729 -30.94 24.99 3.32
N THR A 730 -30.35 25.47 2.23
CA THR A 730 -31.09 26.03 1.09
C THR A 730 -30.54 25.56 -0.23
N VAL A 731 -31.35 25.51 -1.26
CA VAL A 731 -30.93 25.16 -2.62
C VAL A 731 -29.88 26.13 -3.15
N GLY A 732 -29.96 27.43 -2.78
CA GLY A 732 -28.95 28.39 -3.14
C GLY A 732 -27.60 28.07 -2.53
N HIS A 733 -27.53 27.58 -1.29
CA HIS A 733 -26.31 27.09 -0.69
C HIS A 733 -25.70 25.96 -1.52
N ILE A 734 -26.48 24.95 -1.84
CA ILE A 734 -26.03 23.80 -2.63
C ILE A 734 -25.60 24.24 -4.03
N ALA A 735 -26.39 25.08 -4.70
CA ALA A 735 -26.04 25.59 -6.03
C ALA A 735 -24.73 26.35 -6.06
N GLY A 736 -24.34 26.98 -4.95
CA GLY A 736 -23.05 27.67 -4.81
C GLY A 736 -21.84 26.77 -4.95
N PHE A 737 -21.96 25.47 -4.62
CA PHE A 737 -20.84 24.50 -4.74
C PHE A 737 -20.66 23.96 -6.17
N PHE A 738 -21.57 24.24 -7.08
CA PHE A 738 -21.47 23.82 -8.47
C PHE A 738 -20.32 24.55 -9.20
N TRP A 739 -19.46 23.81 -9.90
CA TRP A 739 -18.32 24.40 -10.59
C TRP A 739 -18.24 24.06 -12.07
N LEU A 740 -18.39 22.79 -12.44
CA LEU A 740 -18.33 22.38 -13.84
C LEU A 740 -19.53 21.51 -14.20
N ASP A 741 -20.17 21.86 -15.32
CA ASP A 741 -21.10 20.96 -15.99
C ASP A 741 -20.33 20.03 -16.95
N GLN A 742 -21.08 19.16 -17.63
CA GLN A 742 -20.53 18.22 -18.59
C GLN A 742 -19.77 18.88 -19.76
N LEU A 743 -20.19 20.06 -20.20
CA LEU A 743 -19.56 20.78 -21.32
C LEU A 743 -18.30 21.47 -20.87
N ALA A 744 -18.32 22.13 -19.70
CA ALA A 744 -17.18 22.73 -19.08
C ALA A 744 -16.11 21.69 -18.74
N MET A 745 -16.52 20.56 -18.23
CA MET A 745 -15.62 19.43 -17.96
C MET A 745 -14.96 18.94 -19.25
N ALA A 746 -15.72 18.81 -20.33
CA ALA A 746 -15.17 18.45 -21.65
C ALA A 746 -14.11 19.44 -22.14
N ARG A 747 -14.38 20.75 -22.01
CA ARG A 747 -13.41 21.80 -22.37
C ARG A 747 -12.17 21.78 -21.48
N MET A 748 -12.32 21.53 -20.19
CA MET A 748 -11.23 21.42 -19.25
C MET A 748 -10.33 20.20 -19.51
N ILE A 749 -10.91 19.07 -19.89
CA ILE A 749 -10.18 17.89 -20.34
C ILE A 749 -9.38 18.22 -21.61
N GLY A 750 -9.99 18.97 -22.55
CA GLY A 750 -9.33 19.41 -23.77
C GLY A 750 -8.83 18.25 -24.64
N SER A 751 -7.54 18.27 -24.94
CA SER A 751 -6.86 17.22 -25.75
C SER A 751 -6.33 16.04 -24.93
N GLU A 752 -6.62 15.94 -23.64
CA GLU A 752 -6.16 14.83 -22.81
C GLU A 752 -6.86 13.53 -23.25
N THR A 753 -6.06 12.55 -23.66
CA THR A 753 -6.54 11.22 -24.12
C THR A 753 -6.26 10.11 -23.12
N ARG A 754 -5.36 10.35 -22.15
CA ARG A 754 -5.00 9.36 -21.13
C ARG A 754 -6.17 9.11 -20.17
N ILE A 755 -6.26 7.88 -19.69
CA ILE A 755 -7.23 7.44 -18.69
C ILE A 755 -6.54 6.53 -17.68
N ASN A 756 -7.04 6.50 -16.45
CA ASN A 756 -6.59 5.54 -15.45
C ASN A 756 -7.28 4.21 -15.67
N ILE A 757 -6.50 3.16 -15.82
CA ILE A 757 -6.94 1.77 -15.95
C ILE A 757 -6.14 0.90 -14.98
N ASP A 758 -6.60 -0.32 -14.72
CA ASP A 758 -5.93 -1.27 -13.82
C ASP A 758 -4.51 -1.61 -14.26
N ASP A 759 -4.27 -1.65 -15.57
CA ASP A 759 -2.94 -1.90 -16.15
C ASP A 759 -1.99 -0.72 -15.92
N LEU A 760 -2.47 0.53 -16.11
CA LEU A 760 -1.67 1.74 -16.00
C LEU A 760 -2.40 2.84 -15.26
N HIS A 761 -1.93 3.18 -14.06
CA HIS A 761 -2.50 4.19 -13.19
C HIS A 761 -1.57 5.41 -13.04
N TYR A 762 -2.01 6.56 -13.56
CA TYR A 762 -1.14 7.75 -13.64
C TYR A 762 -0.88 8.43 -12.30
N PHE A 763 -1.75 8.25 -11.30
CA PHE A 763 -1.52 8.81 -9.96
C PHE A 763 -0.30 8.18 -9.26
N ASP A 764 0.05 6.95 -9.58
CA ASP A 764 1.22 6.24 -9.05
C ASP A 764 2.55 6.90 -9.46
N LYS A 765 2.55 7.70 -10.54
CA LYS A 765 3.75 8.40 -11.03
C LYS A 765 4.29 9.45 -10.05
N GLN A 766 3.57 9.78 -9.00
CA GLN A 766 4.04 10.63 -7.91
C GLN A 766 4.75 9.80 -6.82
N SER A 767 5.84 9.13 -7.18
CA SER A 767 6.61 8.35 -6.22
C SER A 767 7.48 9.23 -5.30
N ALA A 768 7.83 8.68 -4.13
CA ALA A 768 8.70 9.33 -3.14
C ALA A 768 10.11 9.70 -3.68
N LEU A 769 10.53 9.14 -4.82
CA LEU A 769 11.84 9.42 -5.45
C LEU A 769 11.77 10.50 -6.54
N ARG A 770 10.58 10.93 -6.92
CA ARG A 770 10.45 12.00 -7.93
C ARG A 770 10.39 13.34 -7.25
N PRO A 771 11.09 14.37 -7.80
CA PRO A 771 11.02 15.72 -7.26
C PRO A 771 9.56 16.17 -7.21
N SER A 772 9.24 16.92 -6.17
CA SER A 772 7.91 17.51 -6.00
C SER A 772 7.53 18.26 -7.29
N TRP A 773 6.51 17.76 -7.97
CA TRP A 773 5.94 18.50 -9.07
C TRP A 773 5.26 19.75 -8.54
N PRO A 774 5.24 20.85 -9.29
CA PRO A 774 4.49 22.02 -8.87
C PRO A 774 3.03 21.58 -8.62
N GLN A 775 2.64 21.63 -7.38
CA GLN A 775 1.28 21.32 -6.95
C GLN A 775 0.36 22.43 -7.40
N TRP A 776 -0.86 22.09 -7.76
CA TRP A 776 -1.88 23.12 -7.90
C TRP A 776 -2.12 23.74 -6.55
N GLN A 777 -1.71 24.99 -6.42
CA GLN A 777 -2.15 25.81 -5.31
C GLN A 777 -3.60 26.25 -5.54
N LEU A 778 -4.34 26.53 -4.47
CA LEU A 778 -5.74 26.97 -4.55
C LEU A 778 -5.98 28.08 -5.59
N PRO A 779 -5.17 29.14 -5.68
CA PRO A 779 -5.35 30.16 -6.71
C PRO A 779 -5.19 29.63 -8.13
N GLN A 780 -4.28 28.70 -8.37
CA GLN A 780 -4.08 28.11 -9.70
C GLN A 780 -5.23 27.21 -10.10
N PHE A 781 -5.74 26.40 -9.18
CA PHE A 781 -6.94 25.59 -9.41
C PHE A 781 -8.13 26.48 -9.69
N GLN A 782 -8.38 27.49 -8.86
CA GLN A 782 -9.46 28.44 -9.07
C GLN A 782 -9.34 29.15 -10.42
N ALA A 783 -8.16 29.66 -10.78
CA ALA A 783 -7.92 30.28 -12.08
C ALA A 783 -8.19 29.32 -13.26
N SER A 784 -7.91 28.04 -13.11
CA SER A 784 -8.17 27.03 -14.14
C SER A 784 -9.67 26.75 -14.36
N VAL A 785 -10.50 26.92 -13.33
CA VAL A 785 -11.93 26.62 -13.33
C VAL A 785 -12.79 27.87 -13.59
N LEU A 786 -12.28 29.06 -13.24
CA LEU A 786 -12.95 30.35 -13.42
C LEU A 786 -13.57 30.57 -14.82
N PRO A 787 -12.90 30.23 -15.94
CA PRO A 787 -13.48 30.40 -17.28
C PRO A 787 -14.77 29.63 -17.52
N TYR A 788 -15.10 28.64 -16.66
CA TYR A 788 -16.25 27.77 -16.81
C TYR A 788 -17.41 28.09 -15.86
N ILE A 789 -17.22 29.03 -14.93
CA ILE A 789 -18.20 29.35 -13.88
C ILE A 789 -19.45 30.05 -14.41
N GLU A 790 -19.39 30.72 -15.54
CA GLU A 790 -20.59 31.36 -16.16
C GLU A 790 -21.70 30.36 -16.47
N GLN A 791 -21.36 29.07 -16.62
CA GLN A 791 -22.34 28.01 -16.83
C GLN A 791 -23.20 27.72 -15.58
N LYS A 792 -22.75 28.12 -14.40
CA LYS A 792 -23.48 28.04 -13.13
C LYS A 792 -24.82 28.77 -13.22
N LYS A 793 -24.81 29.96 -13.81
CA LYS A 793 -26.03 30.74 -14.11
C LYS A 793 -26.96 29.95 -15.04
N GLY A 794 -26.42 29.35 -16.10
CA GLY A 794 -27.18 28.54 -17.05
C GLY A 794 -27.85 27.33 -16.42
N MET A 795 -27.16 26.62 -15.49
CA MET A 795 -27.74 25.47 -14.79
C MET A 795 -28.88 25.89 -13.86
N LEU A 796 -28.73 26.98 -13.12
CA LEU A 796 -29.77 27.49 -12.24
C LEU A 796 -30.94 28.03 -13.02
N LEU A 797 -30.73 28.69 -14.15
CA LEU A 797 -31.78 29.14 -15.08
C LEU A 797 -32.55 27.95 -15.67
N ALA A 798 -31.88 26.86 -16.03
CA ALA A 798 -32.52 25.65 -16.50
C ALA A 798 -33.41 25.00 -15.42
N ALA A 799 -33.01 25.14 -14.14
CA ALA A 799 -33.78 24.63 -13.02
C ALA A 799 -35.01 25.53 -12.64
N THR A 800 -34.84 26.86 -12.66
CA THR A 800 -35.85 27.81 -12.17
C THR A 800 -36.56 28.60 -13.29
N ARG A 801 -35.94 28.72 -14.46
CA ARG A 801 -36.36 29.54 -15.58
C ARG A 801 -36.59 31.03 -15.24
N ASP A 802 -36.07 31.50 -14.14
CA ASP A 802 -36.21 32.87 -13.64
C ASP A 802 -34.85 33.48 -13.27
N GLU A 803 -34.38 34.47 -14.01
CA GLU A 803 -33.10 35.14 -13.80
C GLU A 803 -33.05 35.89 -12.46
N GLN A 804 -34.13 36.43 -11.97
CA GLN A 804 -34.16 37.14 -10.69
C GLN A 804 -34.02 36.17 -9.53
N ILE A 805 -34.67 35.01 -9.60
CA ILE A 805 -34.50 33.94 -8.58
C ILE A 805 -33.08 33.45 -8.58
N VAL A 806 -32.49 33.22 -9.75
CA VAL A 806 -31.05 32.79 -9.85
C VAL A 806 -30.14 33.82 -9.22
N ALA A 807 -30.30 35.08 -9.53
CA ALA A 807 -29.52 36.18 -8.95
C ALA A 807 -29.72 36.28 -7.41
N GLN A 808 -30.95 36.12 -6.94
CA GLN A 808 -31.28 36.09 -5.51
C GLN A 808 -30.62 34.90 -4.82
N LEU A 809 -30.64 33.71 -5.41
CA LEU A 809 -30.00 32.52 -4.89
C LEU A 809 -28.46 32.68 -4.81
N LEU A 810 -27.88 33.26 -5.84
CA LEU A 810 -26.45 33.56 -5.85
C LEU A 810 -26.08 34.64 -4.82
N ALA A 811 -26.89 35.69 -4.70
CA ALA A 811 -26.60 36.83 -3.82
C ALA A 811 -26.88 36.54 -2.34
N ARG A 812 -27.96 35.85 -2.03
CA ARG A 812 -28.48 35.66 -0.68
C ARG A 812 -27.55 34.85 0.24
N TYR A 813 -26.76 34.00 -0.32
CA TYR A 813 -26.00 32.98 0.45
C TYR A 813 -24.51 33.14 0.42
N GLY A 814 -23.98 34.21 -0.15
CA GLY A 814 -22.55 34.48 -0.10
C GLY A 814 -21.69 33.45 -0.84
N PHE A 815 -22.24 32.81 -1.88
CA PHE A 815 -21.51 31.92 -2.76
C PHE A 815 -20.61 32.66 -3.73
N PHE A 816 -20.02 33.71 -3.26
CA PHE A 816 -19.06 34.52 -3.97
C PHE A 816 -17.71 33.82 -3.98
N HIS A 817 -17.68 32.66 -4.57
CA HIS A 817 -16.47 31.89 -4.75
C HIS A 817 -15.69 32.38 -5.96
N SER A 818 -16.30 33.21 -6.79
CA SER A 818 -15.63 33.97 -7.82
C SER A 818 -16.01 35.46 -7.74
N LYS A 819 -15.08 36.33 -8.15
CA LYS A 819 -15.37 37.76 -8.28
C LYS A 819 -16.57 37.98 -9.22
N ASN A 820 -16.69 37.13 -10.22
CA ASN A 820 -17.76 37.25 -11.21
C ASN A 820 -19.15 36.99 -10.62
N ASP A 821 -19.29 35.97 -9.77
CA ASP A 821 -20.55 35.68 -9.07
C ASP A 821 -20.94 36.85 -8.15
N LEU A 822 -19.96 37.41 -7.44
CA LEU A 822 -20.15 38.58 -6.60
C LEU A 822 -20.60 39.79 -7.43
N PHE A 823 -19.98 40.02 -8.58
CA PHE A 823 -20.29 41.11 -9.47
C PHE A 823 -21.69 40.97 -10.07
N ILE A 824 -22.06 39.78 -10.52
CA ILE A 824 -23.41 39.45 -10.99
C ILE A 824 -24.42 39.71 -9.86
N ALA A 825 -24.14 39.20 -8.67
CA ALA A 825 -25.04 39.39 -7.53
C ALA A 825 -25.21 40.87 -7.17
N TYR A 826 -24.14 41.69 -7.22
CA TYR A 826 -24.22 43.11 -6.98
C TYR A 826 -25.08 43.82 -8.03
N CYS A 827 -24.99 43.45 -9.28
CA CYS A 827 -25.77 44.03 -10.35
C CYS A 827 -27.29 43.72 -10.25
N PHE A 828 -27.64 42.55 -9.72
CA PHE A 828 -29.03 42.19 -9.54
C PHE A 828 -29.61 42.58 -8.17
N MET A 829 -28.74 42.71 -7.16
CA MET A 829 -29.19 43.01 -5.77
C MET A 829 -28.25 44.03 -5.08
N PRO A 830 -28.18 45.24 -5.57
CA PRO A 830 -27.18 46.23 -5.10
C PRO A 830 -27.40 46.70 -3.66
N LYS A 831 -28.56 46.40 -3.05
CA LYS A 831 -28.88 46.79 -1.67
C LYS A 831 -28.81 45.60 -0.69
N ASN A 832 -28.40 44.42 -1.14
CA ASN A 832 -28.26 43.25 -0.25
C ASN A 832 -27.04 43.42 0.64
N GLY A 833 -27.25 43.37 1.97
CA GLY A 833 -26.20 43.64 2.96
C GLY A 833 -24.96 42.68 2.83
N ASN A 834 -25.19 41.42 2.51
CA ASN A 834 -24.10 40.45 2.32
C ASN A 834 -23.34 40.74 1.03
N VAL A 835 -24.03 41.09 -0.05
CA VAL A 835 -23.39 41.48 -1.31
C VAL A 835 -22.55 42.73 -1.11
N LEU A 836 -23.10 43.75 -0.46
CA LEU A 836 -22.37 44.98 -0.17
C LEU A 836 -21.13 44.73 0.70
N TYR A 837 -21.25 43.89 1.71
CA TYR A 837 -20.12 43.50 2.57
C TYR A 837 -18.96 42.90 1.78
N TRP A 838 -19.24 41.97 0.88
CA TRP A 838 -18.20 41.33 0.09
C TRP A 838 -17.68 42.21 -1.02
N MET A 839 -18.55 43.02 -1.64
CA MET A 839 -18.13 44.03 -2.62
C MET A 839 -17.24 45.06 -1.99
N SER A 840 -17.52 45.56 -0.79
CA SER A 840 -16.68 46.52 -0.09
C SER A 840 -15.28 45.96 0.19
N ARG A 841 -15.20 44.68 0.58
CA ARG A 841 -13.92 43.99 0.76
C ARG A 841 -13.12 43.85 -0.53
N GLU A 842 -13.79 43.53 -1.64
CA GLU A 842 -13.12 43.36 -2.93
C GLU A 842 -12.57 44.69 -3.46
N PHE A 843 -13.29 45.78 -3.24
CA PHE A 843 -12.92 47.13 -3.71
C PHE A 843 -12.34 48.02 -2.61
N SER A 844 -11.76 47.43 -1.55
CA SER A 844 -11.11 48.20 -0.46
C SER A 844 -12.01 49.30 0.12
N ASP A 845 -13.25 48.91 0.49
CA ASP A 845 -14.28 49.78 1.06
C ASP A 845 -14.87 50.88 0.13
N ARG A 846 -14.54 50.83 -1.14
CA ARG A 846 -15.12 51.74 -2.15
C ARG A 846 -15.94 50.96 -3.16
N LEU A 847 -17.25 50.99 -3.03
CA LEU A 847 -18.14 50.30 -4.00
C LEU A 847 -18.01 50.96 -5.39
N PRO A 848 -17.97 50.18 -6.49
CA PRO A 848 -17.98 50.70 -7.82
C PRO A 848 -19.29 51.42 -8.13
N ASN A 849 -19.27 52.40 -9.04
CA ASN A 849 -20.49 53.02 -9.51
C ASN A 849 -21.37 52.00 -10.20
N TYR A 850 -22.56 51.79 -9.68
CA TYR A 850 -23.49 50.76 -10.12
C TYR A 850 -23.78 50.79 -11.60
N ASP A 851 -24.12 51.99 -12.14
CA ASP A 851 -24.57 52.13 -13.54
C ASP A 851 -23.44 51.81 -14.54
N THR A 852 -22.24 52.24 -14.26
CA THR A 852 -21.09 51.92 -15.11
C THR A 852 -20.57 50.50 -14.93
N PHE A 853 -20.62 49.99 -13.75
CA PHE A 853 -20.13 48.62 -13.41
C PHE A 853 -21.02 47.53 -13.91
N CYS A 854 -22.36 47.70 -13.79
CA CYS A 854 -23.33 46.68 -14.10
C CYS A 854 -23.80 46.68 -15.56
N SER A 855 -23.45 47.68 -16.33
CA SER A 855 -23.80 47.78 -17.75
C SER A 855 -23.41 46.53 -18.57
N PRO A 856 -22.19 45.96 -18.40
CA PRO A 856 -21.79 44.72 -19.10
C PRO A 856 -22.42 43.45 -18.54
N HIS A 857 -23.00 43.50 -17.34
CA HIS A 857 -23.54 42.34 -16.63
C HIS A 857 -25.08 42.24 -16.64
N ARG A 858 -25.76 43.23 -17.22
CA ARG A 858 -27.21 43.22 -17.53
C ARG A 858 -27.44 42.65 -18.92
#